data_1a19d64b0112e7f632f88f1563a1a390
#
_entry.id   1a19d64b0112e7f632f88f1563a1a390
#
_cell.length_a   1.000
_cell.length_b   1.000
_cell.length_c   1.000
_cell.angle_alpha   90.00
_cell.angle_beta   90.00
_cell.angle_gamma   90.00
#
_symmetry.space_group_name_H-M   'P 1'
#
loop_
_entity.id
_entity.type
_entity.pdbx_description
1 polymer ?
#
loop_
_entity_poly.entity_id
_entity_poly.type
_entity_poly.pdbx_seq_one_letter_code
_entity_poly.pdbx_strand_id
1 'polypeptide(L)'
;MTGGLLISLLLATVPVQDTLQAGTVVALKESIPLSQVASPVSSIRPELMRATGTYRPNSLSGMVPGLHIPDYGASLTSTIYLRGLGSRMENPVLGLYVDGIPILDKNAYDFDWEAVRSVTLLRGPQGTLYGRNSMGGVLAIRTLAPSDGVRPNVHLEYGTAQSVRAGASFTTGNHAFSATFRHTDGVFRNAYKQELCDPFDGLNTRWKWEIPSGDRLFLSHVLSVGLSREGGFAYGLHREGEDLPVSYNDEASYRRLFVMDGFKLRHRGDRLVLDGTASVQYLLDDMRMDQDYTERSIFTLQQKQNSGAGTLEVLVRKADTKARWQPTGGVFAFFRGNHMHAPVTFKRDGIQTLILDNANAHIPADIGYLSISDEEMPVTSDFDILSWNVALFHQSVYRTGAWLLTAGVRIDYEGAWMGYDCLTLLHYRFIPTMKADKALNVPYTGSIGHSRIEVLPKLSVLYEAAEGLRFFSTLSKGYRSGGFNTQIFSDILQRQTMNATMKDLGVYFDQPTAIVTAEHTEYDPEEAWNMEVGGRWCREHFRAEVSAYWMEVRNRQLTVFLPGQSAGRMMTNSGRGRNVGVETEAEARVKALTLRAAWSWCRTDDGVPYVPEHTLFAGASYSIDLNGCRLKGDAFLRGAGPFWWNEEHSLQEPFSARLGACITLAFPKWEWYVRGENLTGTESHSFYFKSMEKEFFAAGKPRMLYTGISLNF
;
A
#
# COMPACT_ATOMS: atom_id res chain seq x y z
N MET A 1 19.72 26.11 47.63
CA MET A 1 19.67 27.23 46.70
C MET A 1 20.32 26.83 45.38
N THR A 2 19.60 26.16 44.49
CA THR A 2 19.98 25.94 43.11
C THR A 2 18.78 25.34 42.37
N GLY A 3 17.86 26.18 41.96
CA GLY A 3 16.62 25.75 41.27
C GLY A 3 15.90 26.84 40.51
N GLY A 4 16.62 27.91 40.15
CA GLY A 4 15.94 29.12 39.62
C GLY A 4 16.46 29.68 38.30
N LEU A 5 17.27 28.97 37.53
CA LEU A 5 17.97 29.57 36.38
C LEU A 5 17.63 28.96 34.99
N LEU A 6 16.62 28.14 34.87
CA LEU A 6 16.32 27.45 33.60
C LEU A 6 15.03 27.86 32.88
N ILE A 7 14.25 28.83 33.45
CA ILE A 7 12.93 29.19 32.87
C ILE A 7 12.92 30.58 32.18
N SER A 8 13.95 31.40 32.34
CA SER A 8 13.90 32.80 31.86
C SER A 8 14.46 33.03 30.43
N LEU A 9 14.92 32.03 29.70
CA LEU A 9 15.50 32.19 28.35
C LEU A 9 14.53 31.94 27.17
N LEU A 10 13.24 31.82 27.44
CA LEU A 10 12.26 31.30 26.47
C LEU A 10 11.36 32.34 25.79
N LEU A 11 11.67 33.65 25.88
CA LEU A 11 10.81 34.69 25.30
C LEU A 11 11.51 35.65 24.33
N ALA A 12 12.28 35.12 23.40
CA ALA A 12 12.66 35.89 22.21
C ALA A 12 11.53 35.81 21.17
N THR A 13 10.86 36.98 20.95
CA THR A 13 9.81 37.12 19.94
C THR A 13 10.38 37.09 18.56
N VAL A 14 10.14 36.00 17.83
CA VAL A 14 10.40 35.90 16.39
C VAL A 14 9.10 36.15 15.64
N PRO A 15 9.05 37.00 14.61
CA PRO A 15 7.88 37.10 13.74
C PRO A 15 7.75 35.83 12.92
N VAL A 16 6.83 34.96 13.30
CA VAL A 16 6.47 33.77 12.50
C VAL A 16 5.55 34.22 11.38
N GLN A 17 6.13 34.41 10.22
CA GLN A 17 5.40 34.70 8.98
C GLN A 17 5.06 33.39 8.26
N ASP A 18 4.16 32.59 8.85
CA ASP A 18 3.57 31.46 8.14
C ASP A 18 2.18 31.16 8.74
N THR A 19 1.16 31.65 8.06
CA THR A 19 -0.21 31.34 8.40
C THR A 19 -0.50 29.88 8.08
N LEU A 20 -1.28 29.18 8.91
CA LEU A 20 -1.93 27.91 8.57
C LEU A 20 -3.01 28.16 7.50
N GLN A 21 -2.65 28.89 6.44
CA GLN A 21 -3.56 29.19 5.36
C GLN A 21 -4.06 27.90 4.74
N ALA A 22 -5.32 27.95 4.34
CA ALA A 22 -6.05 26.91 3.68
C ALA A 22 -5.20 26.25 2.58
N GLY A 23 -4.60 25.11 2.91
CA GLY A 23 -3.80 24.34 1.96
C GLY A 23 -4.63 24.03 0.70
N THR A 24 -4.00 24.08 -0.46
CA THR A 24 -4.65 23.68 -1.70
C THR A 24 -4.62 22.16 -1.80
N VAL A 25 -5.79 21.54 -1.96
CA VAL A 25 -5.91 20.10 -2.17
C VAL A 25 -5.80 19.80 -3.66
N VAL A 26 -4.71 19.19 -4.05
CA VAL A 26 -4.45 18.80 -5.45
C VAL A 26 -5.14 17.47 -5.80
N ALA A 27 -5.59 16.74 -4.79
CA ALA A 27 -6.13 15.39 -4.90
C ALA A 27 -7.56 15.30 -5.47
N LEU A 28 -8.17 16.37 -5.93
CA LEU A 28 -9.51 16.35 -6.53
C LEU A 28 -9.48 16.55 -8.06
N LYS A 29 -8.37 16.19 -8.71
CA LYS A 29 -8.13 16.44 -10.14
C LYS A 29 -8.14 17.93 -10.51
N GLU A 30 -8.34 18.77 -9.51
CA GLU A 30 -8.23 20.22 -9.51
C GLU A 30 -7.50 20.67 -8.25
N SER A 31 -6.78 21.79 -8.37
CA SER A 31 -6.23 22.48 -7.20
C SER A 31 -7.34 23.32 -6.58
N ILE A 32 -8.09 22.78 -5.65
CA ILE A 32 -9.13 23.53 -4.93
C ILE A 32 -8.69 23.81 -3.46
N PRO A 33 -9.12 24.93 -2.90
CA PRO A 33 -8.87 25.18 -1.49
C PRO A 33 -9.47 24.09 -0.61
N LEU A 34 -8.73 23.67 0.42
CA LEU A 34 -9.22 22.70 1.41
C LEU A 34 -10.60 23.10 1.97
N SER A 35 -10.85 24.40 2.06
CA SER A 35 -12.12 24.97 2.50
C SER A 35 -13.33 24.57 1.66
N GLN A 36 -13.13 24.07 0.45
CA GLN A 36 -14.21 23.67 -0.48
C GLN A 36 -14.36 22.17 -0.61
N VAL A 37 -13.62 21.40 0.14
CA VAL A 37 -13.64 19.95 0.11
C VAL A 37 -14.61 19.40 1.14
N ALA A 38 -15.68 18.74 0.69
CA ALA A 38 -16.67 18.10 1.55
C ALA A 38 -16.31 16.63 1.85
N SER A 39 -15.06 16.40 2.27
CA SER A 39 -14.52 15.11 2.71
C SER A 39 -13.36 15.36 3.66
N PRO A 40 -13.03 14.44 4.57
CA PRO A 40 -11.84 14.58 5.42
C PRO A 40 -10.56 14.49 4.60
N VAL A 41 -9.60 15.34 4.96
CA VAL A 41 -8.34 15.47 4.22
C VAL A 41 -7.16 15.56 5.17
N SER A 42 -6.24 14.63 5.07
CA SER A 42 -4.92 14.71 5.69
C SER A 42 -3.90 15.26 4.71
N SER A 43 -3.11 16.23 5.14
CA SER A 43 -2.02 16.79 4.33
C SER A 43 -0.72 16.76 5.12
N ILE A 44 0.30 16.12 4.55
CA ILE A 44 1.61 15.95 5.18
C ILE A 44 2.62 16.77 4.41
N ARG A 45 3.27 17.68 5.12
CA ARG A 45 4.27 18.60 4.57
C ARG A 45 5.68 17.98 4.60
N PRO A 46 6.58 18.41 3.71
CA PRO A 46 7.96 17.90 3.64
C PRO A 46 8.73 18.02 4.96
N GLU A 47 8.49 19.08 5.75
CA GLU A 47 9.16 19.29 7.03
C GLU A 47 8.79 18.21 8.05
N LEU A 48 7.50 17.83 8.10
CA LEU A 48 7.04 16.74 8.95
C LEU A 48 7.57 15.40 8.47
N MET A 49 7.61 15.19 7.15
CA MET A 49 8.16 13.96 6.57
C MET A 49 9.62 13.75 6.98
N ARG A 50 10.45 14.80 6.89
CA ARG A 50 11.87 14.75 7.31
C ARG A 50 12.01 14.49 8.80
N ALA A 51 11.29 15.24 9.63
CA ALA A 51 11.36 15.09 11.09
C ALA A 51 10.97 13.69 11.56
N THR A 52 10.03 13.04 10.86
CA THR A 52 9.48 11.73 11.23
C THR A 52 10.06 10.56 10.43
N GLY A 53 10.99 10.78 9.52
CA GLY A 53 11.53 9.73 8.64
C GLY A 53 10.50 9.14 7.67
N THR A 54 9.47 9.92 7.30
CA THR A 54 8.40 9.46 6.42
C THR A 54 8.80 9.64 4.96
N TYR A 55 9.41 8.63 4.39
CA TYR A 55 9.94 8.68 3.02
C TYR A 55 9.29 7.68 2.07
N ARG A 56 8.28 6.91 2.52
CA ARG A 56 7.55 5.91 1.73
C ARG A 56 6.09 5.86 2.15
N PRO A 57 5.17 5.34 1.31
CA PRO A 57 3.76 5.22 1.67
C PRO A 57 3.50 4.45 2.97
N ASN A 58 4.23 3.35 3.23
CA ASN A 58 4.04 2.56 4.44
C ASN A 58 4.39 3.34 5.73
N SER A 59 5.32 4.29 5.66
CA SER A 59 5.67 5.15 6.80
C SER A 59 4.59 6.20 7.16
N LEU A 60 3.49 6.29 6.41
CA LEU A 60 2.29 7.06 6.78
C LEU A 60 1.43 6.35 7.84
N SER A 61 1.64 5.05 8.05
CA SER A 61 0.89 4.26 9.04
C SER A 61 0.94 4.91 10.41
N GLY A 62 -0.22 5.06 11.04
CA GLY A 62 -0.38 5.75 12.32
C GLY A 62 -0.28 7.29 12.27
N MET A 63 0.18 7.91 11.18
CA MET A 63 0.23 9.37 11.03
C MET A 63 -1.08 9.98 10.54
N VAL A 64 -1.83 9.20 9.77
CA VAL A 64 -3.12 9.59 9.22
C VAL A 64 -4.21 8.81 9.94
N PRO A 65 -5.32 9.46 10.37
CA PRO A 65 -6.41 8.76 11.03
C PRO A 65 -6.93 7.59 10.22
N GLY A 66 -7.06 6.43 10.84
CA GLY A 66 -7.62 5.22 10.25
C GLY A 66 -6.74 4.51 9.21
N LEU A 67 -5.53 5.02 8.93
CA LEU A 67 -4.59 4.39 8.00
C LEU A 67 -3.64 3.46 8.75
N HIS A 68 -3.62 2.19 8.36
CA HIS A 68 -2.69 1.18 8.85
C HIS A 68 -2.08 0.43 7.67
N ILE A 69 -0.76 0.40 7.61
CA ILE A 69 0.02 -0.28 6.58
C ILE A 69 1.07 -1.13 7.32
N PRO A 70 0.76 -2.40 7.60
CA PRO A 70 1.71 -3.29 8.26
C PRO A 70 2.92 -3.54 7.37
N ASP A 71 4.09 -3.70 8.00
CA ASP A 71 5.35 -4.00 7.29
C ASP A 71 5.50 -5.53 7.20
N TYR A 72 5.26 -6.07 6.02
CA TYR A 72 5.38 -7.51 5.74
C TYR A 72 6.80 -7.99 5.42
N GLY A 73 7.77 -7.13 5.54
CA GLY A 73 9.18 -7.46 5.28
C GLY A 73 9.62 -7.29 3.83
N ALA A 74 8.73 -7.34 2.84
CA ALA A 74 9.03 -7.01 1.44
C ALA A 74 7.96 -6.12 0.82
N SER A 75 8.33 -5.29 -0.15
CA SER A 75 7.45 -4.31 -0.79
C SER A 75 6.25 -4.93 -1.50
N LEU A 76 6.40 -6.14 -2.07
CA LEU A 76 5.35 -6.87 -2.76
C LEU A 76 4.14 -7.16 -1.89
N THR A 77 4.35 -7.46 -0.61
CA THR A 77 3.31 -8.01 0.26
C THR A 77 2.54 -6.95 1.04
N SER A 78 2.96 -5.69 0.99
CA SER A 78 2.34 -4.61 1.76
C SER A 78 0.87 -4.43 1.42
N THR A 79 0.04 -4.41 2.46
CA THR A 79 -1.41 -4.20 2.37
C THR A 79 -1.78 -2.89 3.05
N ILE A 80 -2.74 -2.19 2.47
CA ILE A 80 -3.22 -0.92 3.00
C ILE A 80 -4.60 -1.12 3.60
N TYR A 81 -4.73 -0.82 4.89
CA TYR A 81 -5.99 -0.78 5.60
C TYR A 81 -6.40 0.66 5.86
N LEU A 82 -7.63 1.02 5.53
CA LEU A 82 -8.19 2.34 5.77
C LEU A 82 -9.68 2.21 6.12
N ARG A 83 -10.07 2.73 7.30
CA ARG A 83 -11.47 2.70 7.78
C ARG A 83 -12.07 1.28 7.85
N GLY A 84 -11.29 0.30 8.22
CA GLY A 84 -11.76 -1.09 8.29
C GLY A 84 -11.85 -1.81 6.95
N LEU A 85 -11.44 -1.17 5.86
CA LEU A 85 -11.31 -1.76 4.54
C LEU A 85 -9.85 -2.15 4.31
N GLY A 86 -9.62 -3.28 3.67
CA GLY A 86 -8.29 -3.76 3.31
C GLY A 86 -8.28 -5.26 3.07
N SER A 87 -7.31 -5.72 2.32
CA SER A 87 -7.05 -7.15 2.15
C SER A 87 -5.63 -7.37 1.66
N ARG A 88 -5.17 -8.60 1.77
CA ARG A 88 -3.80 -9.00 1.44
C ARG A 88 -3.56 -9.26 -0.06
N MET A 89 -4.57 -9.02 -0.93
CA MET A 89 -4.52 -9.38 -2.36
C MET A 89 -4.28 -8.18 -3.28
N GLU A 90 -4.28 -8.41 -4.58
CA GLU A 90 -3.83 -7.49 -5.63
C GLU A 90 -4.50 -6.11 -5.64
N ASN A 91 -5.82 -6.06 -5.45
CA ASN A 91 -6.56 -4.81 -5.60
C ASN A 91 -6.56 -4.00 -4.30
N PRO A 92 -5.89 -2.82 -4.26
CA PRO A 92 -5.86 -1.98 -3.07
C PRO A 92 -7.18 -1.28 -2.82
N VAL A 93 -7.44 -0.90 -1.57
CA VAL A 93 -8.58 -0.06 -1.19
C VAL A 93 -8.30 1.43 -1.37
N LEU A 94 -7.03 1.78 -1.53
CA LEU A 94 -6.53 3.14 -1.65
C LEU A 94 -5.92 3.36 -3.02
N GLY A 95 -6.46 4.32 -3.79
CA GLY A 95 -5.87 4.75 -5.06
C GLY A 95 -4.62 5.58 -4.82
N LEU A 96 -3.51 5.24 -5.46
CA LEU A 96 -2.27 6.02 -5.42
C LEU A 96 -2.10 6.81 -6.73
N TYR A 97 -1.93 8.12 -6.59
CA TYR A 97 -1.68 9.03 -7.70
C TYR A 97 -0.40 9.82 -7.47
N VAL A 98 0.51 9.77 -8.43
CA VAL A 98 1.74 10.57 -8.43
C VAL A 98 1.64 11.60 -9.54
N ASP A 99 1.65 12.88 -9.16
CA ASP A 99 1.46 14.00 -10.11
C ASP A 99 0.19 13.90 -10.96
N GLY A 100 -0.86 13.27 -10.42
CA GLY A 100 -2.14 13.06 -11.09
C GLY A 100 -2.18 11.85 -12.02
N ILE A 101 -1.12 11.05 -12.10
CA ILE A 101 -1.06 9.79 -12.83
C ILE A 101 -1.37 8.64 -11.85
N PRO A 102 -2.36 7.77 -12.11
CA PRO A 102 -2.63 6.62 -11.26
C PRO A 102 -1.51 5.58 -11.36
N ILE A 103 -1.07 5.04 -10.24
CA ILE A 103 -0.26 3.84 -10.21
C ILE A 103 -1.22 2.66 -10.20
N LEU A 104 -1.14 1.79 -11.22
CA LEU A 104 -2.12 0.72 -11.41
C LEU A 104 -1.78 -0.56 -10.64
N ASP A 105 -0.51 -0.82 -10.45
CA ASP A 105 -0.04 -2.02 -9.77
C ASP A 105 0.31 -1.74 -8.31
N LYS A 106 -0.29 -2.50 -7.38
CA LYS A 106 -0.02 -2.37 -5.93
C LYS A 106 1.47 -2.60 -5.61
N ASN A 107 2.14 -3.48 -6.34
CA ASN A 107 3.55 -3.80 -6.11
C ASN A 107 4.47 -2.60 -6.40
N ALA A 108 3.98 -1.59 -7.13
CA ALA A 108 4.67 -0.34 -7.40
C ALA A 108 4.35 0.77 -6.37
N TYR A 109 3.50 0.53 -5.37
CA TYR A 109 3.07 1.56 -4.41
C TYR A 109 4.17 1.96 -3.43
N ASP A 110 5.03 1.04 -3.01
CA ASP A 110 6.11 1.34 -2.07
C ASP A 110 7.37 1.78 -2.82
N PHE A 111 7.64 3.08 -2.82
CA PHE A 111 8.82 3.70 -3.41
C PHE A 111 9.32 4.87 -2.53
N ASP A 112 10.61 5.17 -2.59
CA ASP A 112 11.20 6.26 -1.84
C ASP A 112 10.81 7.62 -2.42
N TRP A 113 10.43 8.53 -1.53
CA TRP A 113 10.03 9.89 -1.87
C TRP A 113 11.21 10.84 -1.80
N GLU A 114 11.63 11.34 -2.95
CA GLU A 114 12.56 12.45 -3.04
C GLU A 114 11.86 13.64 -3.66
N ALA A 115 12.19 14.84 -3.16
CA ALA A 115 11.66 16.09 -3.67
C ALA A 115 10.12 16.13 -3.75
N VAL A 116 9.44 15.50 -2.77
CA VAL A 116 7.98 15.57 -2.65
C VAL A 116 7.59 16.92 -2.09
N ARG A 117 6.61 17.58 -2.73
CA ARG A 117 6.07 18.88 -2.34
C ARG A 117 4.86 18.78 -1.42
N SER A 118 4.05 17.76 -1.63
CA SER A 118 2.91 17.49 -0.75
C SER A 118 2.46 16.05 -0.88
N VAL A 119 1.99 15.50 0.22
CA VAL A 119 1.26 14.24 0.29
C VAL A 119 -0.12 14.56 0.83
N THR A 120 -1.16 14.19 0.09
CA THR A 120 -2.54 14.44 0.47
C THR A 120 -3.32 13.15 0.43
N LEU A 121 -3.99 12.79 1.52
CA LEU A 121 -4.92 11.67 1.57
C LEU A 121 -6.35 12.18 1.71
N LEU A 122 -7.18 11.91 0.70
CA LEU A 122 -8.63 12.02 0.78
C LEU A 122 -9.16 10.74 1.38
N ARG A 123 -9.82 10.83 2.53
CA ARG A 123 -10.39 9.68 3.24
C ARG A 123 -11.86 9.46 2.83
N GLY A 124 -12.27 8.20 2.80
CA GLY A 124 -13.59 7.78 2.32
C GLY A 124 -13.68 7.66 0.79
N PRO A 125 -14.74 7.02 0.28
CA PRO A 125 -14.84 6.68 -1.14
C PRO A 125 -14.76 7.89 -2.07
N GLN A 126 -13.88 7.80 -3.04
CA GLN A 126 -13.69 8.81 -4.10
C GLN A 126 -14.06 8.25 -5.49
N GLY A 127 -14.93 7.23 -5.53
CA GLY A 127 -15.25 6.47 -6.74
C GLY A 127 -15.72 7.33 -7.91
N THR A 128 -16.50 8.40 -7.69
CA THR A 128 -17.03 9.24 -8.77
C THR A 128 -15.94 9.88 -9.63
N LEU A 129 -14.84 10.35 -9.06
CA LEU A 129 -13.75 10.95 -9.83
C LEU A 129 -12.63 9.97 -10.15
N TYR A 130 -12.38 8.97 -9.29
CA TYR A 130 -11.22 8.11 -9.37
C TYR A 130 -11.53 6.66 -9.77
N GLY A 131 -12.80 6.23 -9.68
CA GLY A 131 -13.26 4.90 -10.08
C GLY A 131 -12.78 3.79 -9.14
N ARG A 132 -12.34 2.70 -9.75
CA ARG A 132 -11.89 1.48 -9.06
C ARG A 132 -10.78 1.75 -8.03
N ASN A 133 -10.71 0.88 -7.02
CA ASN A 133 -9.63 0.88 -6.02
C ASN A 133 -9.46 2.20 -5.25
N SER A 134 -10.54 3.01 -5.16
CA SER A 134 -10.60 4.24 -4.37
C SER A 134 -11.70 4.19 -3.30
N MET A 135 -12.05 2.98 -2.87
CA MET A 135 -13.13 2.70 -1.92
C MET A 135 -12.80 3.22 -0.51
N GLY A 136 -11.55 3.10 -0.06
CA GLY A 136 -11.08 3.66 1.21
C GLY A 136 -10.66 5.13 1.10
N GLY A 137 -10.17 5.54 -0.08
CA GLY A 137 -9.66 6.89 -0.31
C GLY A 137 -8.69 7.00 -1.48
N VAL A 138 -8.05 8.18 -1.57
CA VAL A 138 -7.03 8.47 -2.58
C VAL A 138 -5.83 9.16 -1.95
N LEU A 139 -4.65 8.58 -2.15
CA LEU A 139 -3.36 9.15 -1.80
C LEU A 139 -2.78 9.86 -3.04
N ALA A 140 -2.67 11.18 -2.96
CA ALA A 140 -2.11 11.99 -4.03
C ALA A 140 -0.76 12.57 -3.58
N ILE A 141 0.27 12.31 -4.36
CA ILE A 141 1.63 12.78 -4.15
C ILE A 141 1.96 13.78 -5.24
N ARG A 142 2.34 14.99 -4.85
CA ARG A 142 2.90 16.00 -5.74
C ARG A 142 4.41 16.05 -5.55
N THR A 143 5.15 15.88 -6.63
CA THR A 143 6.61 15.95 -6.61
C THR A 143 7.09 17.28 -7.18
N LEU A 144 8.41 17.54 -7.10
CA LEU A 144 9.07 18.73 -7.62
C LEU A 144 8.64 19.02 -9.06
N ALA A 145 8.32 20.28 -9.36
CA ALA A 145 8.02 20.76 -10.70
C ALA A 145 9.05 21.83 -11.12
N PRO A 146 9.31 22.01 -12.42
CA PRO A 146 10.20 23.07 -12.93
C PRO A 146 9.82 24.46 -12.39
N SER A 147 8.54 24.76 -12.36
CA SER A 147 7.96 26.01 -11.84
C SER A 147 8.20 26.25 -10.35
N ASP A 148 8.63 25.25 -9.58
CA ASP A 148 8.96 25.42 -8.16
C ASP A 148 10.28 26.19 -7.93
N GLY A 149 11.15 26.33 -8.96
CA GLY A 149 12.36 27.14 -8.92
C GLY A 149 13.37 26.72 -7.84
N VAL A 150 13.50 25.40 -7.61
CA VAL A 150 14.32 24.88 -6.51
C VAL A 150 15.78 24.84 -6.89
N ARG A 151 16.62 25.51 -6.07
CA ARG A 151 18.07 25.39 -6.16
C ARG A 151 18.53 23.94 -5.95
N PRO A 152 19.71 23.56 -6.44
CA PRO A 152 20.25 22.23 -6.17
C PRO A 152 20.29 21.93 -4.67
N ASN A 153 19.69 20.81 -4.32
CA ASN A 153 19.71 20.26 -2.97
C ASN A 153 20.31 18.86 -3.03
N VAL A 154 21.27 18.60 -2.16
CA VAL A 154 21.87 17.27 -1.97
C VAL A 154 21.73 16.90 -0.50
N HIS A 155 21.28 15.68 -0.24
CA HIS A 155 21.12 15.20 1.12
C HIS A 155 21.78 13.84 1.30
N LEU A 156 22.37 13.61 2.46
CA LEU A 156 22.97 12.36 2.88
C LEU A 156 22.53 12.06 4.32
N GLU A 157 22.03 10.86 4.56
CA GLU A 157 21.67 10.34 5.87
C GLU A 157 22.39 9.00 6.09
N TYR A 158 22.89 8.79 7.30
CA TYR A 158 23.50 7.55 7.75
C TYR A 158 22.89 7.13 9.10
N GLY A 159 22.75 5.84 9.35
CA GLY A 159 22.12 5.39 10.59
C GLY A 159 22.37 3.93 10.95
N THR A 160 21.61 3.47 11.94
CA THR A 160 21.60 2.08 12.43
C THR A 160 21.44 1.11 11.27
N ALA A 161 22.02 -0.10 11.38
CA ALA A 161 22.02 -1.15 10.35
C ALA A 161 22.69 -0.70 9.04
N GLN A 162 23.77 0.07 9.14
CA GLN A 162 24.49 0.66 8.01
C GLN A 162 23.57 1.41 7.03
N SER A 163 22.42 1.90 7.54
CA SER A 163 21.44 2.56 6.69
C SER A 163 22.04 3.83 6.07
N VAL A 164 21.98 3.92 4.75
CA VAL A 164 22.40 5.10 3.96
C VAL A 164 21.20 5.57 3.15
N ARG A 165 20.93 6.87 3.15
CA ARG A 165 20.01 7.50 2.21
C ARG A 165 20.69 8.73 1.61
N ALA A 166 20.89 8.70 0.30
CA ALA A 166 21.48 9.80 -0.46
C ALA A 166 20.47 10.29 -1.49
N GLY A 167 20.26 11.61 -1.57
CA GLY A 167 19.32 12.18 -2.51
C GLY A 167 19.84 13.47 -3.12
N ALA A 168 19.37 13.76 -4.33
CA ALA A 168 19.63 15.00 -5.03
C ALA A 168 18.38 15.48 -5.78
N SER A 169 18.13 16.78 -5.77
CA SER A 169 17.05 17.38 -6.52
C SER A 169 17.34 18.82 -6.91
N PHE A 170 16.90 19.22 -8.10
CA PHE A 170 17.04 20.59 -8.60
C PHE A 170 16.07 20.87 -9.75
N THR A 171 15.89 22.16 -10.03
CA THR A 171 15.21 22.63 -11.25
C THR A 171 16.16 23.46 -12.09
N THR A 172 16.03 23.36 -13.40
CA THR A 172 16.79 24.19 -14.36
C THR A 172 15.96 24.43 -15.61
N GLY A 173 15.72 25.71 -15.93
CA GLY A 173 14.78 26.08 -17.00
C GLY A 173 13.42 25.40 -16.81
N ASN A 174 12.98 24.63 -17.79
CA ASN A 174 11.71 23.91 -17.79
C ASN A 174 11.82 22.45 -17.29
N HIS A 175 12.93 22.10 -16.62
CA HIS A 175 13.18 20.75 -16.15
C HIS A 175 13.28 20.69 -14.63
N ALA A 176 12.82 19.58 -14.06
CA ALA A 176 13.04 19.21 -12.68
C ALA A 176 13.57 17.78 -12.60
N PHE A 177 14.58 17.58 -11.77
CA PHE A 177 15.22 16.28 -11.55
C PHE A 177 15.23 15.93 -10.08
N SER A 178 15.05 14.67 -9.77
CA SER A 178 15.29 14.11 -8.45
C SER A 178 15.80 12.69 -8.55
N ALA A 179 16.68 12.32 -7.63
CA ALA A 179 17.19 10.96 -7.48
C ALA A 179 17.39 10.65 -6.01
N THR A 180 17.08 9.42 -5.60
CA THR A 180 17.31 8.91 -4.24
C THR A 180 17.88 7.51 -4.32
N PHE A 181 18.98 7.30 -3.63
CA PHE A 181 19.53 5.99 -3.31
C PHE A 181 19.29 5.69 -1.84
N ARG A 182 18.93 4.43 -1.52
CA ARG A 182 18.79 3.94 -0.16
C ARG A 182 19.43 2.55 -0.04
N HIS A 183 20.15 2.37 1.05
CA HIS A 183 20.78 1.12 1.45
C HIS A 183 20.50 0.81 2.92
N THR A 184 20.38 -0.45 3.29
CA THR A 184 20.48 -0.94 4.67
C THR A 184 20.85 -2.42 4.67
N ASP A 185 21.69 -2.83 5.61
CA ASP A 185 22.01 -4.24 5.82
C ASP A 185 20.84 -5.03 6.42
N GLY A 186 19.83 -4.32 6.98
CA GLY A 186 18.75 -4.93 7.72
C GLY A 186 19.02 -5.04 9.23
N VAL A 187 18.03 -5.51 9.97
CA VAL A 187 18.10 -5.61 11.45
C VAL A 187 17.77 -7.00 11.97
N PHE A 188 17.19 -7.86 11.14
CA PHE A 188 16.76 -9.20 11.55
C PHE A 188 17.78 -10.25 11.09
N ARG A 189 18.17 -11.12 12.01
CA ARG A 189 19.16 -12.17 11.76
C ARG A 189 18.48 -13.51 11.56
N ASN A 190 18.81 -14.19 10.45
CA ASN A 190 18.48 -15.58 10.25
C ASN A 190 19.46 -16.45 11.08
N ALA A 191 18.94 -17.16 12.07
CA ALA A 191 19.75 -17.95 12.99
C ALA A 191 20.38 -19.19 12.31
N TYR A 192 19.72 -19.77 11.31
CA TYR A 192 20.27 -20.90 10.55
C TYR A 192 21.43 -20.45 9.65
N LYS A 193 21.24 -19.42 8.85
CA LYS A 193 22.25 -18.92 7.91
C LYS A 193 23.32 -18.03 8.55
N GLN A 194 23.12 -17.56 9.78
CA GLN A 194 23.99 -16.62 10.48
C GLN A 194 24.20 -15.28 9.77
N GLU A 195 23.24 -14.84 8.93
CA GLU A 195 23.27 -13.60 8.16
C GLU A 195 22.03 -12.73 8.43
N LEU A 196 22.10 -11.44 8.07
CA LEU A 196 20.94 -10.55 8.09
C LEU A 196 20.02 -10.90 6.91
N CYS A 197 18.71 -10.97 7.16
CA CYS A 197 17.74 -11.46 6.17
C CYS A 197 16.88 -10.37 5.52
N ASP A 198 16.95 -9.12 6.01
CA ASP A 198 16.14 -8.00 5.51
C ASP A 198 16.97 -6.83 4.91
N PRO A 199 18.07 -7.09 4.15
CA PRO A 199 18.80 -6.03 3.48
C PRO A 199 17.91 -5.35 2.43
N PHE A 200 18.21 -4.08 2.13
CA PHE A 200 17.50 -3.33 1.10
C PHE A 200 18.45 -2.42 0.33
N ASP A 201 18.38 -2.46 -0.99
CA ASP A 201 18.97 -1.49 -1.92
C ASP A 201 17.87 -0.92 -2.82
N GLY A 202 17.84 0.40 -2.99
CA GLY A 202 16.87 1.05 -3.85
C GLY A 202 17.42 2.31 -4.52
N LEU A 203 17.00 2.51 -5.77
CA LEU A 203 17.27 3.73 -6.53
C LEU A 203 15.96 4.21 -7.16
N ASN A 204 15.59 5.45 -6.90
CA ASN A 204 14.43 6.08 -7.54
C ASN A 204 14.89 7.37 -8.21
N THR A 205 14.51 7.54 -9.46
CA THR A 205 14.82 8.74 -10.24
C THR A 205 13.54 9.29 -10.86
N ARG A 206 13.48 10.61 -11.00
CA ARG A 206 12.39 11.28 -11.68
C ARG A 206 12.87 12.48 -12.45
N TRP A 207 12.37 12.61 -13.67
CA TRP A 207 12.53 13.76 -14.53
C TRP A 207 11.16 14.30 -14.95
N LYS A 208 10.99 15.60 -14.81
CA LYS A 208 9.84 16.32 -15.36
C LYS A 208 10.30 17.40 -16.33
N TRP A 209 9.53 17.58 -17.36
CA TRP A 209 9.72 18.62 -18.34
C TRP A 209 8.42 19.35 -18.60
N GLU A 210 8.38 20.67 -18.33
CA GLU A 210 7.31 21.57 -18.74
C GLU A 210 7.64 22.10 -20.13
N ILE A 211 6.89 21.62 -21.16
CA ILE A 211 7.17 21.92 -22.56
C ILE A 211 6.59 23.31 -22.86
N PRO A 212 7.39 24.30 -23.29
CA PRO A 212 6.91 25.61 -23.64
C PRO A 212 5.93 25.55 -24.81
N SER A 213 4.69 25.97 -24.60
CA SER A 213 3.61 25.78 -25.57
C SER A 213 2.70 27.00 -25.69
N GLY A 214 3.10 28.15 -25.12
CA GLY A 214 2.33 29.40 -25.11
C GLY A 214 1.36 29.54 -23.92
N ASP A 215 0.56 30.59 -23.90
CA ASP A 215 -0.22 31.01 -22.74
C ASP A 215 -1.44 30.14 -22.42
N ARG A 216 -1.97 29.49 -23.44
CA ARG A 216 -3.23 28.70 -23.34
C ARG A 216 -3.01 27.20 -23.31
N LEU A 217 -1.86 26.72 -23.75
CA LEU A 217 -1.52 25.31 -23.80
C LEU A 217 -0.36 25.02 -22.86
N PHE A 218 -0.56 24.10 -21.90
CA PHE A 218 0.44 23.64 -20.96
C PHE A 218 0.65 22.16 -21.21
N LEU A 219 1.86 21.81 -21.58
CA LEU A 219 2.28 20.42 -21.78
C LEU A 219 3.34 20.07 -20.74
N SER A 220 3.25 18.87 -20.18
CA SER A 220 4.30 18.36 -19.30
C SER A 220 4.50 16.87 -19.50
N HIS A 221 5.74 16.45 -19.34
CA HIS A 221 6.18 15.07 -19.39
C HIS A 221 6.80 14.68 -18.06
N VAL A 222 6.59 13.44 -17.63
CA VAL A 222 7.12 12.87 -16.38
C VAL A 222 7.63 11.49 -16.67
N LEU A 223 8.91 11.26 -16.44
CA LEU A 223 9.54 9.94 -16.44
C LEU A 223 9.99 9.61 -15.02
N SER A 224 9.60 8.44 -14.51
CA SER A 224 10.04 7.91 -13.22
C SER A 224 10.57 6.50 -13.41
N VAL A 225 11.71 6.22 -12.78
CA VAL A 225 12.33 4.88 -12.77
C VAL A 225 12.66 4.52 -11.33
N GLY A 226 12.19 3.36 -10.89
CA GLY A 226 12.46 2.78 -9.57
C GLY A 226 13.07 1.40 -9.71
N LEU A 227 14.18 1.18 -9.01
CA LEU A 227 14.86 -0.11 -8.89
C LEU A 227 14.92 -0.48 -7.41
N SER A 228 14.63 -1.72 -7.05
CA SER A 228 14.90 -2.22 -5.71
C SER A 228 15.35 -3.68 -5.72
N ARG A 229 16.18 -3.99 -4.73
CA ARG A 229 16.57 -5.33 -4.34
C ARG A 229 16.45 -5.41 -2.84
N GLU A 230 15.73 -6.39 -2.37
CA GLU A 230 15.48 -6.58 -0.94
C GLU A 230 15.58 -8.06 -0.57
N GLY A 231 16.03 -8.31 0.62
CA GLY A 231 15.79 -9.57 1.29
C GLY A 231 14.35 -9.59 1.80
N GLY A 232 14.16 -9.84 3.05
CA GLY A 232 12.87 -9.76 3.70
C GLY A 232 12.36 -11.09 4.19
N PHE A 233 11.07 -11.11 4.55
CA PHE A 233 10.42 -12.30 5.10
C PHE A 233 11.07 -12.79 6.40
N ALA A 234 11.41 -11.82 7.28
CA ALA A 234 12.00 -12.10 8.60
C ALA A 234 10.95 -12.64 9.57
N TYR A 235 10.46 -13.87 9.32
CA TYR A 235 9.40 -14.49 10.10
C TYR A 235 9.98 -15.53 11.06
N GLY A 236 9.67 -15.36 12.36
CA GLY A 236 9.96 -16.31 13.42
C GLY A 236 8.76 -17.20 13.71
N LEU A 237 9.01 -18.47 14.01
CA LEU A 237 7.96 -19.41 14.41
C LEU A 237 7.43 -19.00 15.79
N HIS A 238 6.10 -18.90 15.93
CA HIS A 238 5.41 -18.72 17.20
C HIS A 238 4.95 -20.07 17.75
N ARG A 239 5.39 -20.42 18.93
CA ARG A 239 5.01 -21.67 19.57
C ARG A 239 4.90 -21.50 21.08
N GLU A 240 3.82 -22.01 21.66
CA GLU A 240 3.57 -21.99 23.11
C GLU A 240 3.62 -20.60 23.76
N GLY A 241 3.24 -19.55 22.97
CA GLY A 241 3.25 -18.16 23.43
C GLY A 241 4.59 -17.45 23.31
N GLU A 242 5.59 -18.06 22.68
CA GLU A 242 6.93 -17.50 22.49
C GLU A 242 7.26 -17.35 21.01
N ASP A 243 7.90 -16.24 20.64
CA ASP A 243 8.45 -16.02 19.31
C ASP A 243 9.88 -16.55 19.25
N LEU A 244 10.09 -17.53 18.38
CA LEU A 244 11.42 -18.09 18.14
C LEU A 244 12.18 -17.21 17.14
N PRO A 245 13.52 -17.25 17.16
CA PRO A 245 14.34 -16.55 16.17
C PRO A 245 13.97 -16.94 14.75
N VAL A 246 14.13 -16.00 13.80
CA VAL A 246 14.03 -16.28 12.37
C VAL A 246 15.05 -17.35 12.00
N SER A 247 14.60 -18.47 11.41
CA SER A 247 15.46 -19.61 11.08
C SER A 247 14.89 -20.38 9.89
N TYR A 248 15.43 -20.11 8.68
CA TYR A 248 15.01 -20.78 7.46
C TYR A 248 16.23 -21.05 6.56
N ASN A 249 16.13 -22.09 5.70
CA ASN A 249 17.25 -22.59 4.91
C ASN A 249 17.29 -22.07 3.47
N ASP A 250 16.16 -21.80 2.86
CA ASP A 250 16.09 -21.43 1.44
C ASP A 250 16.25 -19.93 1.18
N GLU A 251 16.35 -19.50 -0.08
CA GLU A 251 16.49 -18.10 -0.47
C GLU A 251 15.17 -17.34 -0.24
N ALA A 252 15.28 -16.16 0.35
CA ALA A 252 14.20 -15.19 0.44
C ALA A 252 14.69 -13.86 -0.14
N SER A 253 14.06 -13.40 -1.21
CA SER A 253 14.46 -12.16 -1.90
C SER A 253 13.31 -11.56 -2.70
N TYR A 254 13.39 -10.24 -2.93
CA TYR A 254 12.50 -9.53 -3.84
C TYR A 254 13.28 -8.53 -4.67
N ARG A 255 13.05 -8.50 -5.97
CA ARG A 255 13.67 -7.55 -6.92
C ARG A 255 12.59 -6.90 -7.76
N ARG A 256 12.74 -5.60 -8.01
CA ARG A 256 11.76 -4.84 -8.79
C ARG A 256 12.42 -3.79 -9.67
N LEU A 257 11.91 -3.69 -10.91
CA LEU A 257 12.04 -2.53 -11.79
C LEU A 257 10.65 -1.97 -12.04
N PHE A 258 10.45 -0.68 -11.80
CA PHE A 258 9.24 0.04 -12.16
C PHE A 258 9.58 1.26 -13.01
N VAL A 259 8.92 1.40 -14.15
CA VAL A 259 9.05 2.55 -15.04
C VAL A 259 7.66 3.14 -15.26
N MET A 260 7.53 4.43 -15.10
CA MET A 260 6.32 5.18 -15.41
C MET A 260 6.69 6.36 -16.31
N ASP A 261 6.10 6.40 -17.49
CA ASP A 261 6.20 7.52 -18.43
C ASP A 261 4.82 8.13 -18.59
N GLY A 262 4.70 9.44 -18.35
CA GLY A 262 3.43 10.15 -18.35
C GLY A 262 3.49 11.47 -19.07
N PHE A 263 2.44 11.75 -19.82
CA PHE A 263 2.25 12.99 -20.57
C PHE A 263 0.97 13.67 -20.10
N LYS A 264 1.04 14.98 -19.87
CA LYS A 264 -0.10 15.80 -19.44
C LYS A 264 -0.27 16.99 -20.35
N LEU A 265 -1.52 17.27 -20.68
CA LEU A 265 -1.95 18.40 -21.49
C LEU A 265 -2.99 19.18 -20.70
N ARG A 266 -2.87 20.51 -20.69
CA ARG A 266 -3.93 21.41 -20.25
C ARG A 266 -4.12 22.49 -21.29
N HIS A 267 -5.32 22.56 -21.87
CA HIS A 267 -5.72 23.67 -22.76
C HIS A 267 -6.74 24.58 -22.06
N ARG A 268 -6.41 25.85 -21.91
CA ARG A 268 -7.29 26.86 -21.33
C ARG A 268 -7.96 27.64 -22.47
N GLY A 269 -9.19 27.27 -22.79
CA GLY A 269 -10.07 28.09 -23.64
C GLY A 269 -10.78 29.17 -22.82
N ASP A 270 -11.52 30.04 -23.50
CA ASP A 270 -12.23 31.15 -22.87
C ASP A 270 -13.39 30.67 -21.98
N ARG A 271 -14.04 29.56 -22.32
CA ARG A 271 -15.20 29.00 -21.62
C ARG A 271 -14.90 27.68 -20.91
N LEU A 272 -14.02 26.87 -21.46
CA LEU A 272 -13.72 25.51 -21.00
C LEU A 272 -12.22 25.32 -20.84
N VAL A 273 -11.88 24.49 -19.86
CA VAL A 273 -10.54 23.92 -19.69
C VAL A 273 -10.61 22.44 -20.04
N LEU A 274 -9.71 22.01 -20.89
CA LEU A 274 -9.47 20.61 -21.24
C LEU A 274 -8.19 20.16 -20.57
N ASP A 275 -8.28 19.12 -19.72
CA ASP A 275 -7.12 18.45 -19.15
C ASP A 275 -7.04 17.03 -19.75
N GLY A 276 -5.89 16.66 -20.28
CA GLY A 276 -5.56 15.31 -20.76
C GLY A 276 -4.40 14.72 -19.95
N THR A 277 -4.47 13.45 -19.62
CA THR A 277 -3.37 12.71 -18.99
C THR A 277 -3.28 11.33 -19.63
N ALA A 278 -2.10 10.98 -20.12
CA ALA A 278 -1.80 9.64 -20.63
C ALA A 278 -0.56 9.09 -19.93
N SER A 279 -0.52 7.80 -19.69
CA SER A 279 0.69 7.17 -19.14
C SER A 279 0.89 5.75 -19.65
N VAL A 280 2.15 5.36 -19.69
CA VAL A 280 2.58 3.95 -19.84
C VAL A 280 3.37 3.56 -18.61
N GLN A 281 3.11 2.37 -18.10
CA GLN A 281 3.76 1.82 -16.92
C GLN A 281 4.28 0.43 -17.22
N TYR A 282 5.46 0.13 -16.72
CA TYR A 282 6.07 -1.18 -16.83
C TYR A 282 6.59 -1.62 -15.48
N LEU A 283 6.21 -2.81 -15.06
CA LEU A 283 6.65 -3.45 -13.82
C LEU A 283 7.27 -4.80 -14.14
N LEU A 284 8.48 -5.02 -13.69
CA LEU A 284 9.12 -6.32 -13.64
C LEU A 284 9.49 -6.59 -12.19
N ASP A 285 8.99 -7.68 -11.63
CA ASP A 285 9.38 -8.12 -10.29
C ASP A 285 9.63 -9.62 -10.22
N ASP A 286 10.46 -10.04 -9.27
CA ASP A 286 10.81 -11.43 -8.98
C ASP A 286 10.91 -11.59 -7.46
N MET A 287 9.97 -12.32 -6.89
CA MET A 287 9.93 -12.71 -5.49
C MET A 287 10.32 -14.17 -5.37
N ARG A 288 11.21 -14.48 -4.44
CA ARG A 288 11.52 -15.83 -4.00
C ARG A 288 11.32 -15.94 -2.51
N MET A 289 10.78 -17.03 -2.06
CA MET A 289 10.39 -17.20 -0.67
C MET A 289 10.57 -18.65 -0.24
N ASP A 290 11.23 -18.84 0.88
CA ASP A 290 11.14 -20.05 1.68
C ASP A 290 9.74 -20.07 2.30
N GLN A 291 8.82 -20.85 1.77
CA GLN A 291 7.42 -20.78 2.15
C GLN A 291 7.10 -21.55 3.44
N ASP A 292 7.97 -22.42 3.89
CA ASP A 292 7.80 -23.10 5.18
C ASP A 292 8.48 -22.38 6.34
N TYR A 293 9.37 -21.45 6.05
CA TYR A 293 10.12 -20.61 7.00
C TYR A 293 10.82 -21.41 8.11
N THR A 294 11.32 -22.60 7.77
CA THR A 294 12.03 -23.48 8.70
C THR A 294 13.39 -23.89 8.16
N GLU A 295 14.15 -24.64 8.97
CA GLU A 295 15.44 -25.21 8.58
C GLU A 295 15.32 -26.45 7.68
N ARG A 296 14.08 -26.91 7.44
CA ARG A 296 13.78 -28.10 6.61
C ARG A 296 13.57 -27.71 5.15
N SER A 297 13.96 -28.59 4.24
CA SER A 297 13.75 -28.40 2.81
C SER A 297 12.35 -28.89 2.38
N ILE A 298 11.30 -28.10 2.68
CA ILE A 298 9.91 -28.47 2.41
C ILE A 298 9.46 -27.94 1.05
N PHE A 299 9.34 -26.65 0.86
CA PHE A 299 9.02 -26.06 -0.43
C PHE A 299 9.36 -24.58 -0.55
N THR A 300 9.64 -24.16 -1.76
CA THR A 300 9.89 -22.77 -2.12
C THR A 300 8.81 -22.27 -3.07
N LEU A 301 8.55 -20.96 -2.99
CA LEU A 301 7.67 -20.27 -3.92
C LEU A 301 8.47 -19.19 -4.65
N GLN A 302 8.31 -19.13 -5.97
CA GLN A 302 8.71 -17.99 -6.78
C GLN A 302 7.48 -17.32 -7.37
N GLN A 303 7.51 -16.00 -7.49
CA GLN A 303 6.52 -15.24 -8.26
C GLN A 303 7.26 -14.18 -9.06
N LYS A 304 7.33 -14.38 -10.36
CA LYS A 304 7.92 -13.44 -11.30
C LYS A 304 6.83 -12.84 -12.16
N GLN A 305 6.76 -11.51 -12.22
CA GLN A 305 5.75 -10.78 -12.97
C GLN A 305 6.39 -9.85 -13.98
N ASN A 306 5.75 -9.75 -15.13
CA ASN A 306 6.06 -8.82 -16.22
C ASN A 306 4.76 -8.14 -16.62
N SER A 307 4.55 -6.91 -16.14
CA SER A 307 3.29 -6.17 -16.30
C SER A 307 3.51 -4.89 -17.11
N GLY A 308 2.75 -4.74 -18.18
CA GLY A 308 2.64 -3.51 -18.95
C GLY A 308 1.25 -2.90 -18.83
N ALA A 309 1.16 -1.58 -18.62
CA ALA A 309 -0.12 -0.90 -18.48
C ALA A 309 -0.13 0.45 -19.18
N GLY A 310 -1.29 0.86 -19.71
CA GLY A 310 -1.53 2.17 -20.26
C GLY A 310 -2.77 2.82 -19.64
N THR A 311 -2.73 4.13 -19.43
CA THR A 311 -3.89 4.92 -18.96
C THR A 311 -4.13 6.12 -19.84
N LEU A 312 -5.40 6.49 -20.01
CA LEU A 312 -5.83 7.71 -20.66
C LEU A 312 -6.97 8.35 -19.88
N GLU A 313 -6.86 9.63 -19.60
CA GLU A 313 -7.91 10.43 -18.98
C GLU A 313 -8.07 11.74 -19.72
N VAL A 314 -9.32 12.12 -20.00
CA VAL A 314 -9.67 13.42 -20.54
C VAL A 314 -10.76 14.04 -19.67
N LEU A 315 -10.52 15.26 -19.20
CA LEU A 315 -11.40 16.05 -18.35
C LEU A 315 -11.79 17.33 -19.06
N VAL A 316 -13.07 17.68 -19.00
CA VAL A 316 -13.60 18.96 -19.47
C VAL A 316 -14.29 19.64 -18.30
N ARG A 317 -13.94 20.90 -18.06
CA ARG A 317 -14.53 21.71 -16.99
C ARG A 317 -14.69 23.16 -17.39
N LYS A 318 -15.51 23.87 -16.65
CA LYS A 318 -15.73 25.29 -16.86
C LYS A 318 -14.47 26.10 -16.53
N ALA A 319 -14.11 27.07 -17.37
CA ALA A 319 -12.92 27.92 -17.15
C ALA A 319 -13.12 28.93 -16.02
N ASP A 320 -14.36 29.43 -15.85
CA ASP A 320 -14.70 30.35 -14.75
C ASP A 320 -14.84 29.58 -13.40
N THR A 321 -13.78 29.59 -12.60
CA THR A 321 -13.75 28.96 -11.27
C THR A 321 -14.60 29.67 -10.21
N LYS A 322 -15.13 30.89 -10.51
CA LYS A 322 -16.02 31.65 -9.62
C LYS A 322 -17.49 31.45 -9.97
N ALA A 323 -17.81 30.76 -11.08
CA ALA A 323 -19.20 30.52 -11.46
C ALA A 323 -19.95 29.76 -10.35
N ARG A 324 -21.25 30.10 -10.20
CA ARG A 324 -22.13 29.42 -9.21
C ARG A 324 -22.27 27.93 -9.53
N TRP A 325 -22.30 27.57 -10.80
CA TRP A 325 -22.36 26.21 -11.27
C TRP A 325 -21.06 25.82 -11.99
N GLN A 326 -20.39 24.79 -11.47
CA GLN A 326 -19.11 24.28 -11.96
C GLN A 326 -19.25 22.80 -12.32
N PRO A 327 -19.56 22.48 -13.56
CA PRO A 327 -19.57 21.12 -14.06
C PRO A 327 -18.15 20.66 -14.41
N THR A 328 -17.86 19.42 -14.12
CA THR A 328 -16.69 18.66 -14.58
C THR A 328 -17.18 17.35 -15.15
N GLY A 329 -16.80 17.04 -16.38
CA GLY A 329 -17.07 15.75 -17.01
C GLY A 329 -15.80 15.14 -17.55
N GLY A 330 -15.76 13.83 -17.72
CA GLY A 330 -14.59 13.21 -18.27
C GLY A 330 -14.76 11.76 -18.63
N VAL A 331 -13.76 11.26 -19.33
CA VAL A 331 -13.60 9.86 -19.69
C VAL A 331 -12.27 9.34 -19.13
N PHE A 332 -12.25 8.08 -18.75
CA PHE A 332 -11.05 7.40 -18.30
C PHE A 332 -10.99 6.02 -18.93
N ALA A 333 -9.81 5.57 -19.29
CA ALA A 333 -9.57 4.23 -19.74
C ALA A 333 -8.22 3.72 -19.23
N PHE A 334 -8.12 2.44 -18.94
CA PHE A 334 -6.85 1.75 -18.80
C PHE A 334 -6.91 0.35 -19.39
N PHE A 335 -5.74 -0.14 -19.74
CA PHE A 335 -5.49 -1.52 -20.13
C PHE A 335 -4.20 -1.98 -19.43
N ARG A 336 -4.22 -3.20 -18.87
CA ARG A 336 -3.06 -3.83 -18.23
C ARG A 336 -2.95 -5.28 -18.67
N GLY A 337 -1.78 -5.67 -19.16
CA GLY A 337 -1.38 -7.07 -19.36
C GLY A 337 -0.33 -7.45 -18.33
N ASN A 338 -0.47 -8.61 -17.70
CA ASN A 338 0.47 -9.15 -16.73
C ASN A 338 0.73 -10.63 -17.03
N HIS A 339 1.97 -10.95 -17.36
CA HIS A 339 2.45 -12.33 -17.43
C HIS A 339 3.12 -12.69 -16.11
N MET A 340 2.61 -13.72 -15.43
CA MET A 340 3.09 -14.17 -14.13
C MET A 340 3.52 -15.63 -14.19
N HIS A 341 4.78 -15.89 -13.86
CA HIS A 341 5.34 -17.21 -13.63
C HIS A 341 5.46 -17.45 -12.13
N ALA A 342 4.74 -18.44 -11.60
CA ALA A 342 4.59 -18.66 -10.16
C ALA A 342 4.77 -20.15 -9.78
N PRO A 343 5.96 -20.74 -9.96
CA PRO A 343 6.21 -22.12 -9.57
C PRO A 343 6.26 -22.27 -8.05
N VAL A 344 5.68 -23.38 -7.58
CA VAL A 344 5.88 -23.93 -6.23
C VAL A 344 6.75 -25.18 -6.39
N THR A 345 7.92 -25.20 -5.75
CA THR A 345 8.84 -26.34 -5.84
C THR A 345 8.85 -27.10 -4.51
N PHE A 346 8.26 -28.28 -4.49
CA PHE A 346 8.38 -29.19 -3.36
C PHE A 346 9.78 -29.78 -3.38
N LYS A 347 10.43 -29.72 -2.23
CA LYS A 347 11.76 -30.26 -2.01
C LYS A 347 11.68 -31.59 -1.27
N ARG A 348 12.83 -32.23 -1.04
CA ARG A 348 12.92 -33.60 -0.51
C ARG A 348 12.05 -33.84 0.73
N ASP A 349 12.13 -32.97 1.74
CA ASP A 349 11.33 -33.13 2.96
C ASP A 349 9.84 -32.92 2.71
N GLY A 350 9.49 -31.99 1.79
CA GLY A 350 8.13 -31.72 1.40
C GLY A 350 7.52 -32.86 0.59
N ILE A 351 8.27 -33.43 -0.35
CA ILE A 351 7.84 -34.63 -1.10
C ILE A 351 7.54 -35.76 -0.13
N GLN A 352 8.42 -35.99 0.85
CA GLN A 352 8.20 -37.03 1.84
C GLN A 352 6.98 -36.75 2.73
N THR A 353 6.94 -35.57 3.39
CA THR A 353 5.94 -35.30 4.45
C THR A 353 4.57 -34.86 3.92
N LEU A 354 4.52 -34.07 2.84
CA LEU A 354 3.27 -33.51 2.32
C LEU A 354 2.64 -34.40 1.23
N ILE A 355 3.43 -35.19 0.53
CA ILE A 355 2.96 -35.99 -0.61
C ILE A 355 2.98 -37.47 -0.25
N LEU A 356 4.16 -38.08 0.03
CA LEU A 356 4.30 -39.50 0.21
C LEU A 356 3.65 -40.01 1.48
N ASP A 357 3.86 -39.35 2.62
CA ASP A 357 3.28 -39.78 3.90
C ASP A 357 1.74 -39.72 3.83
N ASN A 358 1.19 -38.66 3.22
CA ASN A 358 -0.27 -38.54 3.01
C ASN A 358 -0.79 -39.60 2.04
N ALA A 359 -0.12 -39.85 0.91
CA ALA A 359 -0.54 -40.85 -0.06
C ALA A 359 -0.47 -42.25 0.54
N ASN A 360 0.64 -42.60 1.20
CA ASN A 360 0.86 -43.91 1.77
C ASN A 360 -0.02 -44.23 2.98
N ALA A 361 -0.46 -43.21 3.73
CA ALA A 361 -1.41 -43.40 4.83
C ALA A 361 -2.78 -43.98 4.36
N HIS A 362 -3.13 -43.79 3.09
CA HIS A 362 -4.36 -44.30 2.50
C HIS A 362 -4.18 -45.63 1.75
N ILE A 363 -2.96 -46.16 1.67
CA ILE A 363 -2.63 -47.43 0.98
C ILE A 363 -2.48 -48.52 2.05
N PRO A 364 -3.25 -49.64 1.97
CA PRO A 364 -3.04 -50.76 2.88
C PRO A 364 -1.60 -51.30 2.78
N ALA A 365 -0.95 -51.49 3.91
CA ALA A 365 0.48 -51.86 3.96
C ALA A 365 0.81 -53.19 3.30
N ASP A 366 -0.15 -54.09 3.18
CA ASP A 366 -0.02 -55.39 2.49
C ASP A 366 -0.07 -55.27 0.97
N ILE A 367 -0.56 -54.15 0.42
CA ILE A 367 -0.62 -53.90 -1.02
C ILE A 367 0.73 -53.29 -1.51
N GLY A 368 1.35 -52.46 -0.71
CA GLY A 368 2.59 -51.76 -1.06
C GLY A 368 2.60 -50.29 -0.65
N TYR A 369 3.51 -49.52 -1.25
CA TYR A 369 3.64 -48.10 -1.01
C TYR A 369 4.13 -47.34 -2.24
N LEU A 370 3.75 -46.03 -2.31
CA LEU A 370 4.21 -45.09 -3.33
C LEU A 370 5.58 -44.53 -2.94
N SER A 371 6.49 -44.44 -3.91
CA SER A 371 7.80 -43.79 -3.78
C SER A 371 7.97 -42.80 -4.92
N ILE A 372 8.57 -41.63 -4.66
CA ILE A 372 8.97 -40.63 -5.63
C ILE A 372 10.47 -40.52 -5.59
N SER A 373 11.11 -40.61 -6.77
CA SER A 373 12.57 -40.58 -6.91
C SER A 373 13.14 -39.19 -7.10
N ASP A 374 12.29 -38.21 -7.40
CA ASP A 374 12.71 -36.83 -7.60
C ASP A 374 13.14 -36.20 -6.28
N GLU A 375 14.25 -35.44 -6.28
CA GLU A 375 14.67 -34.62 -5.14
C GLU A 375 13.90 -33.30 -5.05
N GLU A 376 13.42 -32.81 -6.20
CA GLU A 376 12.59 -31.62 -6.34
C GLU A 376 11.43 -31.90 -7.30
N MET A 377 10.24 -31.44 -6.93
CA MET A 377 9.03 -31.55 -7.74
C MET A 377 8.46 -30.15 -7.99
N PRO A 378 8.76 -29.55 -9.14
CA PRO A 378 8.17 -28.26 -9.51
C PRO A 378 6.73 -28.41 -9.95
N VAL A 379 5.85 -27.60 -9.38
CA VAL A 379 4.50 -27.32 -9.87
C VAL A 379 4.57 -25.96 -10.56
N THR A 380 4.79 -25.97 -11.88
CA THR A 380 4.88 -24.74 -12.66
C THR A 380 3.49 -24.18 -12.91
N SER A 381 3.34 -22.86 -12.80
CA SER A 381 2.09 -22.16 -13.05
C SER A 381 2.39 -20.85 -13.76
N ASP A 382 1.91 -20.74 -15.00
CA ASP A 382 2.03 -19.55 -15.83
C ASP A 382 0.64 -18.96 -16.05
N PHE A 383 0.52 -17.64 -15.85
CA PHE A 383 -0.73 -16.92 -15.98
C PHE A 383 -0.55 -15.69 -16.88
N ASP A 384 -1.43 -15.55 -17.87
CA ASP A 384 -1.58 -14.34 -18.67
C ASP A 384 -2.86 -13.64 -18.23
N ILE A 385 -2.71 -12.50 -17.53
CA ILE A 385 -3.84 -11.76 -16.96
C ILE A 385 -3.99 -10.45 -17.71
N LEU A 386 -5.16 -10.26 -18.35
CA LEU A 386 -5.55 -9.00 -18.97
C LEU A 386 -6.63 -8.33 -18.14
N SER A 387 -6.51 -7.04 -17.89
CA SER A 387 -7.54 -6.25 -17.23
C SER A 387 -7.71 -4.90 -17.90
N TRP A 388 -8.96 -4.43 -17.97
CA TRP A 388 -9.30 -3.16 -18.61
C TRP A 388 -10.43 -2.47 -17.88
N ASN A 389 -10.51 -1.15 -18.06
CA ASN A 389 -11.64 -0.34 -17.60
C ASN A 389 -11.84 0.82 -18.56
N VAL A 390 -13.10 1.12 -18.86
CA VAL A 390 -13.52 2.34 -19.55
C VAL A 390 -14.62 2.98 -18.72
N ALA A 391 -14.50 4.29 -18.48
CA ALA A 391 -15.40 5.01 -17.62
C ALA A 391 -15.83 6.35 -18.20
N LEU A 392 -17.09 6.69 -17.94
CA LEU A 392 -17.65 8.03 -18.15
C LEU A 392 -18.10 8.59 -16.82
N PHE A 393 -17.74 9.84 -16.51
CA PHE A 393 -18.12 10.47 -15.26
C PHE A 393 -18.48 11.94 -15.40
N HIS A 394 -19.37 12.37 -14.50
CA HIS A 394 -19.78 13.76 -14.38
C HIS A 394 -19.90 14.14 -12.89
N GLN A 395 -19.46 15.34 -12.55
CA GLN A 395 -19.68 15.95 -11.25
C GLN A 395 -20.03 17.42 -11.44
N SER A 396 -21.08 17.88 -10.78
CA SER A 396 -21.47 19.29 -10.72
C SER A 396 -21.34 19.80 -9.30
N VAL A 397 -20.73 20.96 -9.17
CA VAL A 397 -20.66 21.73 -7.92
C VAL A 397 -21.50 23.01 -8.08
N TYR A 398 -22.45 23.22 -7.18
CA TYR A 398 -23.31 24.40 -7.17
C TYR A 398 -23.12 25.19 -5.88
N ARG A 399 -22.84 26.50 -6.04
CA ARG A 399 -22.60 27.44 -4.92
C ARG A 399 -23.80 28.38 -4.76
N THR A 400 -24.35 28.42 -3.56
CA THR A 400 -25.44 29.34 -3.22
C THR A 400 -25.31 29.83 -1.77
N GLY A 401 -24.99 31.12 -1.61
CA GLY A 401 -24.69 31.69 -0.30
C GLY A 401 -23.57 30.93 0.41
N ALA A 402 -23.85 30.47 1.62
CA ALA A 402 -22.94 29.69 2.46
C ALA A 402 -22.87 28.18 2.09
N TRP A 403 -23.64 27.73 1.10
CA TRP A 403 -23.78 26.34 0.73
C TRP A 403 -22.97 25.97 -0.51
N LEU A 404 -22.32 24.82 -0.49
CA LEU A 404 -21.71 24.17 -1.64
C LEU A 404 -22.32 22.79 -1.77
N LEU A 405 -23.06 22.57 -2.85
CA LEU A 405 -23.75 21.32 -3.16
C LEU A 405 -22.98 20.61 -4.27
N THR A 406 -22.68 19.32 -4.07
CA THR A 406 -22.00 18.51 -5.09
C THR A 406 -22.85 17.30 -5.40
N ALA A 407 -23.08 17.04 -6.68
CA ALA A 407 -23.70 15.82 -7.19
C ALA A 407 -22.84 15.26 -8.32
N GLY A 408 -22.60 13.97 -8.31
CA GLY A 408 -21.80 13.31 -9.30
C GLY A 408 -22.19 11.86 -9.51
N VAL A 409 -21.84 11.33 -10.67
CA VAL A 409 -22.01 9.94 -11.05
C VAL A 409 -20.88 9.53 -11.98
N ARG A 410 -20.42 8.28 -11.81
CA ARG A 410 -19.50 7.61 -12.72
C ARG A 410 -20.05 6.24 -13.06
N ILE A 411 -19.86 5.85 -14.31
CA ILE A 411 -20.17 4.51 -14.80
C ILE A 411 -18.86 3.92 -15.30
N ASP A 412 -18.43 2.83 -14.67
CA ASP A 412 -17.29 2.04 -15.05
C ASP A 412 -17.76 0.77 -15.75
N TYR A 413 -17.20 0.47 -16.93
CA TYR A 413 -17.24 -0.86 -17.53
C TYR A 413 -15.85 -1.46 -17.42
N GLU A 414 -15.71 -2.51 -16.62
CA GLU A 414 -14.44 -3.19 -16.41
C GLU A 414 -14.52 -4.66 -16.74
N GLY A 415 -13.38 -5.26 -17.03
CA GLY A 415 -13.26 -6.69 -17.21
C GLY A 415 -11.86 -7.18 -16.90
N ALA A 416 -11.79 -8.46 -16.62
CA ALA A 416 -10.55 -9.20 -16.47
C ALA A 416 -10.68 -10.57 -17.15
N TRP A 417 -9.55 -11.02 -17.70
CA TRP A 417 -9.41 -12.35 -18.30
C TRP A 417 -8.08 -12.94 -17.85
N MET A 418 -8.07 -14.23 -17.55
CA MET A 418 -6.86 -14.96 -17.16
C MET A 418 -6.78 -16.26 -17.97
N GLY A 419 -5.72 -16.39 -18.78
CA GLY A 419 -5.24 -17.66 -19.30
C GLY A 419 -4.30 -18.31 -18.28
N TYR A 420 -4.38 -19.61 -18.13
CA TYR A 420 -3.49 -20.36 -17.26
C TYR A 420 -2.93 -21.60 -17.97
N ASP A 421 -1.64 -21.84 -17.75
CA ASP A 421 -0.89 -23.02 -18.21
C ASP A 421 -0.06 -23.53 -17.03
N CYS A 422 -0.53 -24.64 -16.46
CA CYS A 422 0.05 -25.21 -15.26
C CYS A 422 0.45 -26.65 -15.52
N LEU A 423 1.58 -27.07 -14.94
CA LEU A 423 2.16 -28.37 -15.20
C LEU A 423 2.84 -28.92 -13.94
N THR A 424 2.59 -30.21 -13.66
CA THR A 424 3.37 -31.00 -12.70
C THR A 424 3.98 -32.19 -13.41
N LEU A 425 5.28 -32.38 -13.18
CA LEU A 425 6.01 -33.54 -13.62
C LEU A 425 6.62 -34.26 -12.40
N LEU A 426 6.39 -35.55 -12.27
CA LEU A 426 7.01 -36.36 -11.23
C LEU A 426 7.35 -37.75 -11.72
N HIS A 427 8.36 -38.39 -11.11
CA HIS A 427 8.72 -39.77 -11.35
C HIS A 427 8.39 -40.61 -10.11
N TYR A 428 7.47 -41.56 -10.27
CA TYR A 428 6.99 -42.34 -9.15
C TYR A 428 7.12 -43.85 -9.45
N ARG A 429 7.16 -44.62 -8.37
CA ARG A 429 7.16 -46.06 -8.37
C ARG A 429 6.23 -46.58 -7.30
N PHE A 430 5.44 -47.57 -7.60
CA PHE A 430 4.65 -48.30 -6.63
C PHE A 430 5.33 -49.63 -6.30
N ILE A 431 5.77 -49.80 -5.09
CA ILE A 431 6.53 -50.94 -4.61
C ILE A 431 5.58 -51.93 -3.90
N PRO A 432 5.59 -53.23 -4.19
CA PRO A 432 6.62 -53.94 -5.00
C PRO A 432 6.23 -54.16 -6.48
N THR A 433 5.09 -53.65 -6.97
CA THR A 433 4.53 -54.01 -8.27
C THR A 433 5.29 -53.43 -9.48
N MET A 434 5.83 -52.21 -9.34
CA MET A 434 6.56 -51.54 -10.42
C MET A 434 8.08 -51.77 -10.30
N LYS A 435 8.73 -52.18 -11.41
CA LYS A 435 10.19 -52.46 -11.45
C LYS A 435 11.02 -51.23 -11.80
N ALA A 436 10.43 -50.20 -12.39
CA ALA A 436 11.08 -48.95 -12.78
C ALA A 436 10.17 -47.75 -12.45
N ASP A 437 10.76 -46.56 -12.37
CA ASP A 437 10.05 -45.33 -12.20
C ASP A 437 9.22 -45.01 -13.45
N LYS A 438 8.05 -44.46 -13.27
CA LYS A 438 7.16 -43.97 -14.29
C LYS A 438 7.05 -42.46 -14.22
N ALA A 439 7.26 -41.78 -15.34
CA ALA A 439 7.00 -40.37 -15.47
C ALA A 439 5.48 -40.11 -15.54
N LEU A 440 4.99 -39.21 -14.72
CA LEU A 440 3.64 -38.71 -14.78
C LEU A 440 3.69 -37.21 -15.09
N ASN A 441 3.00 -36.82 -16.16
CA ASN A 441 2.87 -35.44 -16.60
C ASN A 441 1.38 -35.04 -16.50
N VAL A 442 1.08 -34.02 -15.68
CA VAL A 442 -0.30 -33.56 -15.43
C VAL A 442 -0.41 -32.10 -15.85
N PRO A 443 -0.85 -31.82 -17.09
CA PRO A 443 -1.12 -30.47 -17.55
C PRO A 443 -2.51 -30.02 -17.08
N TYR A 444 -2.62 -28.72 -16.76
CA TYR A 444 -3.88 -28.05 -16.45
C TYR A 444 -3.91 -26.68 -17.10
N THR A 445 -4.61 -26.57 -18.23
CA THR A 445 -4.65 -25.39 -19.08
C THR A 445 -6.08 -24.92 -19.31
N GLY A 446 -6.26 -23.61 -19.49
CA GLY A 446 -7.58 -23.04 -19.79
C GLY A 446 -7.60 -21.53 -19.65
N SER A 447 -8.80 -20.98 -19.61
CA SER A 447 -9.00 -19.56 -19.36
C SER A 447 -10.33 -19.28 -18.67
N ILE A 448 -10.36 -18.22 -17.87
CA ILE A 448 -11.55 -17.69 -17.20
C ILE A 448 -11.58 -16.18 -17.34
N GLY A 449 -12.75 -15.57 -17.24
CA GLY A 449 -12.86 -14.12 -17.34
C GLY A 449 -14.25 -13.60 -17.08
N HIS A 450 -14.30 -12.32 -16.72
CA HIS A 450 -15.56 -11.63 -16.42
C HIS A 450 -15.54 -10.18 -16.92
N SER A 451 -16.73 -9.60 -17.02
CA SER A 451 -16.91 -8.16 -17.20
C SER A 451 -18.11 -7.67 -16.40
N ARG A 452 -18.03 -6.43 -15.92
CA ARG A 452 -19.06 -5.85 -15.04
C ARG A 452 -19.22 -4.36 -15.30
N ILE A 453 -20.39 -3.84 -14.91
CA ILE A 453 -20.70 -2.42 -14.91
C ILE A 453 -20.88 -1.98 -13.47
N GLU A 454 -20.16 -0.93 -13.06
CA GLU A 454 -20.27 -0.31 -11.77
C GLU A 454 -20.76 1.13 -11.87
N VAL A 455 -21.73 1.49 -11.01
CA VAL A 455 -22.27 2.85 -10.95
C VAL A 455 -21.90 3.47 -9.60
N LEU A 456 -21.23 4.61 -9.62
CA LEU A 456 -20.59 5.26 -8.47
C LEU A 456 -21.17 6.67 -8.26
N PRO A 457 -22.32 6.80 -7.58
CA PRO A 457 -22.90 8.09 -7.26
C PRO A 457 -22.19 8.77 -6.08
N LYS A 458 -22.27 10.10 -6.05
CA LYS A 458 -21.85 10.95 -4.93
C LYS A 458 -22.80 12.11 -4.77
N LEU A 459 -23.19 12.35 -3.52
CA LEU A 459 -23.90 13.57 -3.11
C LEU A 459 -23.16 14.14 -1.92
N SER A 460 -22.87 15.45 -1.93
CA SER A 460 -22.32 16.10 -0.75
C SER A 460 -22.81 17.51 -0.59
N VAL A 461 -22.86 17.93 0.65
CA VAL A 461 -23.25 19.27 1.08
C VAL A 461 -22.15 19.79 1.99
N LEU A 462 -21.70 21.03 1.74
CA LEU A 462 -20.82 21.75 2.62
C LEU A 462 -21.48 23.09 2.96
N TYR A 463 -21.51 23.42 4.26
CA TYR A 463 -22.09 24.63 4.79
C TYR A 463 -21.03 25.44 5.54
N GLU A 464 -20.84 26.69 5.17
CA GLU A 464 -19.99 27.64 5.87
C GLU A 464 -20.79 28.37 6.92
N ALA A 465 -20.70 27.89 8.18
CA ALA A 465 -21.47 28.44 9.29
C ALA A 465 -20.91 29.78 9.79
N ALA A 466 -19.60 29.95 9.72
CA ALA A 466 -18.87 31.17 10.03
C ALA A 466 -17.54 31.17 9.28
N GLU A 467 -16.85 32.30 9.28
CA GLU A 467 -15.52 32.38 8.68
C GLU A 467 -14.59 31.31 9.27
N GLY A 468 -14.09 30.41 8.38
CA GLY A 468 -13.23 29.31 8.77
C GLY A 468 -13.93 28.12 9.41
N LEU A 469 -15.22 28.18 9.78
CA LEU A 469 -15.98 27.06 10.35
C LEU A 469 -16.94 26.49 9.31
N ARG A 470 -16.74 25.23 8.94
CA ARG A 470 -17.52 24.54 7.93
C ARG A 470 -17.95 23.17 8.40
N PHE A 471 -19.18 22.81 8.03
CA PHE A 471 -19.73 21.47 8.23
C PHE A 471 -19.97 20.82 6.87
N PHE A 472 -19.79 19.53 6.79
CA PHE A 472 -20.04 18.78 5.56
C PHE A 472 -20.76 17.45 5.84
N SER A 473 -21.51 17.00 4.85
CA SER A 473 -22.09 15.67 4.81
C SER A 473 -21.91 15.09 3.41
N THR A 474 -21.57 13.81 3.32
CA THR A 474 -21.33 13.13 2.05
C THR A 474 -21.95 11.74 2.07
N LEU A 475 -22.66 11.40 0.98
CA LEU A 475 -23.07 10.06 0.62
C LEU A 475 -22.32 9.67 -0.65
N SER A 476 -21.57 8.58 -0.62
CA SER A 476 -20.79 8.12 -1.77
C SER A 476 -20.67 6.62 -1.83
N LYS A 477 -20.56 6.07 -3.05
CA LYS A 477 -20.24 4.68 -3.32
C LYS A 477 -18.81 4.57 -3.83
N GLY A 478 -18.09 3.57 -3.38
CA GLY A 478 -16.81 3.12 -3.92
C GLY A 478 -16.81 1.63 -4.12
N TYR A 479 -15.87 1.14 -4.93
CA TYR A 479 -15.69 -0.29 -5.11
C TYR A 479 -14.21 -0.63 -5.29
N ARG A 480 -13.91 -1.91 -5.09
CA ARG A 480 -12.64 -2.56 -5.37
C ARG A 480 -12.91 -3.70 -6.34
N SER A 481 -12.13 -3.80 -7.41
CA SER A 481 -12.32 -4.82 -8.44
C SER A 481 -12.20 -6.24 -7.90
N GLY A 482 -12.90 -7.17 -8.52
CA GLY A 482 -12.66 -8.59 -8.38
C GLY A 482 -11.35 -9.04 -9.01
N GLY A 483 -11.12 -10.34 -9.07
CA GLY A 483 -9.91 -10.91 -9.64
C GLY A 483 -9.87 -12.42 -9.55
N PHE A 484 -8.66 -12.97 -9.62
CA PHE A 484 -8.41 -14.41 -9.66
C PHE A 484 -7.44 -14.84 -8.56
N ASN A 485 -7.69 -15.99 -7.96
CA ASN A 485 -6.86 -16.62 -6.94
C ASN A 485 -5.80 -17.52 -7.60
N THR A 486 -4.72 -16.94 -8.08
CA THR A 486 -3.64 -17.71 -8.74
C THR A 486 -2.91 -18.70 -7.82
N GLN A 487 -2.88 -18.41 -6.51
CA GLN A 487 -2.19 -19.26 -5.53
C GLN A 487 -2.82 -20.63 -5.34
N ILE A 488 -4.11 -20.81 -5.68
CA ILE A 488 -4.82 -22.08 -5.51
C ILE A 488 -4.48 -23.09 -6.63
N PHE A 489 -3.93 -22.62 -7.72
CA PHE A 489 -3.62 -23.51 -8.84
C PHE A 489 -2.62 -24.62 -8.49
N SER A 490 -1.67 -24.36 -7.59
CA SER A 490 -0.77 -25.39 -7.06
C SER A 490 -1.52 -26.50 -6.33
N ASP A 491 -2.54 -26.15 -5.56
CA ASP A 491 -3.36 -27.11 -4.82
C ASP A 491 -4.27 -27.90 -5.77
N ILE A 492 -4.82 -27.24 -6.81
CA ILE A 492 -5.59 -27.92 -7.88
C ILE A 492 -4.72 -28.95 -8.57
N LEU A 493 -3.50 -28.59 -8.97
CA LEU A 493 -2.57 -29.50 -9.64
C LEU A 493 -2.14 -30.65 -8.73
N GLN A 494 -1.83 -30.37 -7.47
CA GLN A 494 -1.45 -31.41 -6.52
C GLN A 494 -2.57 -32.46 -6.38
N ARG A 495 -3.83 -32.05 -6.29
CA ARG A 495 -4.99 -32.95 -6.26
C ARG A 495 -5.16 -33.73 -7.56
N GLN A 496 -5.02 -33.07 -8.71
CA GLN A 496 -5.09 -33.71 -10.02
C GLN A 496 -3.97 -34.74 -10.20
N THR A 497 -2.78 -34.42 -9.75
CA THR A 497 -1.62 -35.31 -9.77
C THR A 497 -1.87 -36.54 -8.90
N MET A 498 -2.40 -36.36 -7.70
CA MET A 498 -2.80 -37.46 -6.81
C MET A 498 -3.84 -38.34 -7.49
N ASN A 499 -4.91 -37.76 -8.03
CA ASN A 499 -5.97 -38.50 -8.71
C ASN A 499 -5.45 -39.26 -9.93
N ALA A 500 -4.56 -38.64 -10.73
CA ALA A 500 -3.95 -39.27 -11.89
C ALA A 500 -3.07 -40.46 -11.48
N THR A 501 -2.26 -40.31 -10.43
CA THR A 501 -1.42 -41.40 -9.88
C THR A 501 -2.28 -42.56 -9.37
N MET A 502 -3.31 -42.29 -8.60
CA MET A 502 -4.19 -43.33 -8.06
C MET A 502 -4.98 -44.05 -9.15
N LYS A 503 -5.48 -43.32 -10.14
CA LYS A 503 -6.15 -43.90 -11.33
C LYS A 503 -5.20 -44.83 -12.08
N ASP A 504 -3.95 -44.42 -12.26
CA ASP A 504 -2.93 -45.20 -12.94
C ASP A 504 -2.58 -46.49 -12.17
N LEU A 505 -2.67 -46.45 -10.83
CA LEU A 505 -2.49 -47.63 -9.97
C LEU A 505 -3.75 -48.48 -9.83
N GLY A 506 -4.87 -48.11 -10.46
CA GLY A 506 -6.16 -48.81 -10.32
C GLY A 506 -6.81 -48.70 -8.96
N VAL A 507 -6.40 -47.68 -8.16
CA VAL A 507 -6.96 -47.42 -6.84
C VAL A 507 -8.02 -46.32 -6.96
N TYR A 508 -9.26 -46.63 -6.61
CA TYR A 508 -10.36 -45.66 -6.62
C TYR A 508 -10.59 -45.19 -5.19
N PHE A 509 -10.43 -43.90 -4.96
CA PHE A 509 -10.84 -43.25 -3.71
C PHE A 509 -12.16 -42.53 -3.94
N ASP A 510 -13.14 -42.87 -3.12
CA ASP A 510 -14.36 -42.07 -3.00
C ASP A 510 -14.02 -40.86 -2.11
N GLN A 511 -13.53 -39.80 -2.73
CA GLN A 511 -13.25 -38.56 -2.01
C GLN A 511 -14.47 -37.64 -2.10
N PRO A 512 -15.18 -37.36 -0.99
CA PRO A 512 -16.34 -36.48 -0.98
C PRO A 512 -15.99 -34.99 -0.99
N THR A 513 -14.78 -34.62 -1.33
CA THR A 513 -14.36 -33.22 -1.35
C THR A 513 -14.71 -32.55 -2.67
N ALA A 514 -15.45 -31.45 -2.59
CA ALA A 514 -15.78 -30.60 -3.73
C ALA A 514 -14.51 -30.34 -4.60
N ILE A 515 -14.58 -30.69 -5.86
CA ILE A 515 -13.49 -30.45 -6.82
C ILE A 515 -13.39 -28.93 -6.98
N VAL A 516 -12.32 -28.32 -6.46
CA VAL A 516 -12.00 -26.93 -6.74
C VAL A 516 -11.49 -26.87 -8.18
N THR A 517 -12.22 -26.15 -9.04
CA THR A 517 -11.85 -25.89 -10.43
C THR A 517 -11.37 -24.45 -10.60
N ALA A 518 -10.80 -24.11 -11.76
CA ALA A 518 -10.40 -22.74 -12.07
C ALA A 518 -11.55 -21.73 -11.91
N GLU A 519 -12.79 -22.12 -12.18
CA GLU A 519 -13.98 -21.26 -12.00
C GLU A 519 -14.19 -20.82 -10.55
N HIS A 520 -13.82 -21.66 -9.57
CA HIS A 520 -13.88 -21.31 -8.15
C HIS A 520 -12.75 -20.39 -7.69
N THR A 521 -11.81 -20.06 -8.58
CA THR A 521 -10.71 -19.14 -8.26
C THR A 521 -11.08 -17.68 -8.47
N GLU A 522 -12.20 -17.39 -9.12
CA GLU A 522 -12.71 -16.04 -9.32
C GLU A 522 -13.34 -15.50 -8.03
N TYR A 523 -13.14 -14.21 -7.75
CA TYR A 523 -13.83 -13.48 -6.69
C TYR A 523 -14.42 -12.18 -7.21
N ASP A 524 -15.59 -11.82 -6.67
CA ASP A 524 -16.38 -10.67 -7.09
C ASP A 524 -15.83 -9.33 -6.57
N PRO A 525 -16.19 -8.19 -7.20
CA PRO A 525 -15.94 -6.86 -6.66
C PRO A 525 -16.55 -6.68 -5.27
N GLU A 526 -15.82 -5.95 -4.42
CA GLU A 526 -16.29 -5.47 -3.14
C GLU A 526 -16.79 -4.04 -3.29
N GLU A 527 -17.95 -3.73 -2.72
CA GLU A 527 -18.60 -2.42 -2.77
C GLU A 527 -18.77 -1.83 -1.38
N ALA A 528 -18.64 -0.51 -1.25
CA ALA A 528 -18.95 0.19 -0.02
C ALA A 528 -19.78 1.45 -0.29
N TRP A 529 -20.92 1.56 0.41
CA TRP A 529 -21.66 2.79 0.57
C TRP A 529 -21.20 3.50 1.85
N ASN A 530 -20.84 4.75 1.73
CA ASN A 530 -20.36 5.57 2.84
C ASN A 530 -21.28 6.75 3.09
N MET A 531 -21.77 6.87 4.30
CA MET A 531 -22.41 8.06 4.86
C MET A 531 -21.44 8.73 5.82
N GLU A 532 -21.18 10.00 5.64
CA GLU A 532 -20.19 10.74 6.41
C GLU A 532 -20.70 12.12 6.79
N VAL A 533 -20.42 12.54 8.00
CA VAL A 533 -20.63 13.90 8.49
C VAL A 533 -19.37 14.40 9.16
N GLY A 534 -19.07 15.69 9.01
CA GLY A 534 -17.89 16.25 9.64
C GLY A 534 -17.92 17.75 9.77
N GLY A 535 -16.99 18.26 10.55
CA GLY A 535 -16.76 19.68 10.75
C GLY A 535 -15.28 20.01 10.62
N ARG A 536 -15.00 21.15 10.03
CA ARG A 536 -13.64 21.70 9.89
C ARG A 536 -13.59 23.13 10.35
N TRP A 537 -12.63 23.41 11.22
CA TRP A 537 -12.36 24.74 11.69
C TRP A 537 -10.93 25.15 11.36
N CYS A 538 -10.76 26.20 10.55
CA CYS A 538 -9.47 26.72 10.12
C CYS A 538 -9.37 28.20 10.49
N ARG A 539 -8.34 28.54 11.24
CA ARG A 539 -7.93 29.89 11.58
C ARG A 539 -6.44 30.05 11.30
N GLU A 540 -5.92 31.24 11.42
CA GLU A 540 -4.53 31.59 11.13
C GLU A 540 -3.50 30.64 11.81
N HIS A 541 -3.77 30.32 13.09
CA HIS A 541 -2.86 29.51 13.91
C HIS A 541 -3.45 28.18 14.38
N PHE A 542 -4.65 27.83 13.92
CA PHE A 542 -5.34 26.64 14.35
C PHE A 542 -6.13 25.99 13.22
N ARG A 543 -6.02 24.69 13.12
CA ARG A 543 -6.85 23.86 12.26
C ARG A 543 -7.31 22.64 13.04
N ALA A 544 -8.59 22.33 12.98
CA ALA A 544 -9.14 21.09 13.47
C ALA A 544 -10.16 20.54 12.49
N GLU A 545 -10.23 19.23 12.40
CA GLU A 545 -11.21 18.48 11.61
C GLU A 545 -11.68 17.29 12.44
N VAL A 546 -12.99 17.08 12.46
CA VAL A 546 -13.63 15.92 13.07
C VAL A 546 -14.62 15.35 12.06
N SER A 547 -14.63 14.07 11.86
CA SER A 547 -15.61 13.38 11.03
C SER A 547 -16.05 12.07 11.67
N ALA A 548 -17.30 11.68 11.39
CA ALA A 548 -17.86 10.38 11.71
C ALA A 548 -18.40 9.75 10.43
N TYR A 549 -18.20 8.45 10.28
CA TYR A 549 -18.62 7.71 9.10
C TYR A 549 -19.33 6.41 9.45
N TRP A 550 -20.20 6.01 8.53
CA TRP A 550 -20.88 4.72 8.51
C TRP A 550 -20.74 4.13 7.12
N MET A 551 -20.16 2.95 7.00
CA MET A 551 -19.95 2.27 5.74
C MET A 551 -20.68 0.92 5.74
N GLU A 552 -21.53 0.70 4.74
CA GLU A 552 -22.10 -0.61 4.42
C GLU A 552 -21.26 -1.26 3.31
N VAL A 553 -20.65 -2.39 3.64
CA VAL A 553 -19.79 -3.15 2.73
C VAL A 553 -20.54 -4.37 2.23
N ARG A 554 -20.50 -4.61 0.92
CA ARG A 554 -21.09 -5.79 0.27
C ARG A 554 -20.01 -6.59 -0.43
N ASN A 555 -20.19 -7.90 -0.49
CA ASN A 555 -19.22 -8.83 -1.07
C ASN A 555 -17.80 -8.58 -0.52
N ARG A 556 -17.69 -8.45 0.80
CA ARG A 556 -16.41 -8.17 1.46
C ARG A 556 -15.37 -9.20 1.03
N GLN A 557 -14.25 -8.74 0.49
CA GLN A 557 -13.14 -9.59 0.09
C GLN A 557 -12.26 -9.91 1.32
N LEU A 558 -12.28 -11.18 1.73
CA LEU A 558 -11.47 -11.71 2.83
C LEU A 558 -10.52 -12.78 2.32
N THR A 559 -9.36 -12.88 2.94
CA THR A 559 -8.40 -13.96 2.68
C THR A 559 -8.66 -15.08 3.67
N VAL A 560 -9.06 -16.26 3.20
CA VAL A 560 -9.35 -17.44 4.02
C VAL A 560 -8.36 -18.57 3.70
N PHE A 561 -8.14 -19.45 4.68
CA PHE A 561 -7.43 -20.72 4.46
C PHE A 561 -8.44 -21.80 4.11
N LEU A 562 -8.19 -22.57 3.05
CA LEU A 562 -9.06 -23.67 2.70
C LEU A 562 -8.79 -24.86 3.62
N PRO A 563 -9.84 -25.45 4.27
CA PRO A 563 -9.67 -26.60 5.13
C PRO A 563 -9.02 -27.79 4.39
N GLY A 564 -8.05 -28.45 5.02
CA GLY A 564 -7.37 -29.62 4.46
C GLY A 564 -6.38 -29.32 3.34
N GLN A 565 -6.00 -28.06 3.12
CA GLN A 565 -4.97 -27.66 2.15
C GLN A 565 -3.71 -27.19 2.88
N SER A 566 -2.56 -27.64 2.41
CA SER A 566 -1.29 -27.46 3.12
C SER A 566 -0.70 -26.05 3.01
N ALA A 567 -1.04 -25.26 1.98
CA ALA A 567 -0.40 -23.96 1.73
C ALA A 567 -1.29 -22.89 1.09
N GLY A 568 -2.48 -23.23 0.56
CA GLY A 568 -3.31 -22.33 -0.24
C GLY A 568 -4.09 -21.32 0.59
N ARG A 569 -3.97 -20.04 0.22
CA ARG A 569 -4.85 -18.96 0.67
C ARG A 569 -5.75 -18.56 -0.48
N MET A 570 -7.01 -18.31 -0.17
CA MET A 570 -7.99 -17.90 -1.16
C MET A 570 -8.64 -16.58 -0.74
N MET A 571 -8.77 -15.66 -1.71
CA MET A 571 -9.72 -14.57 -1.58
C MET A 571 -11.12 -15.11 -1.82
N THR A 572 -12.02 -14.81 -0.90
CA THR A 572 -13.44 -15.13 -1.03
C THR A 572 -14.27 -13.90 -0.74
N ASN A 573 -15.51 -13.90 -1.21
CA ASN A 573 -16.47 -12.86 -0.88
C ASN A 573 -17.29 -13.30 0.33
N SER A 574 -17.14 -12.60 1.45
CA SER A 574 -18.03 -12.77 2.61
C SER A 574 -19.15 -11.74 2.53
N GLY A 575 -20.36 -12.15 2.48
CA GLY A 575 -21.62 -11.42 2.57
C GLY A 575 -21.58 -9.89 2.74
N ARG A 576 -22.17 -9.41 3.84
CA ARG A 576 -22.26 -7.98 4.18
C ARG A 576 -21.54 -7.70 5.48
N GLY A 577 -20.93 -6.53 5.58
CA GLY A 577 -20.31 -6.04 6.80
C GLY A 577 -20.50 -4.54 6.95
N ARG A 578 -20.31 -4.04 8.16
CA ARG A 578 -20.44 -2.63 8.50
C ARG A 578 -19.18 -2.13 9.19
N ASN A 579 -18.72 -0.95 8.77
CA ASN A 579 -17.62 -0.27 9.43
C ASN A 579 -18.13 1.09 9.90
N VAL A 580 -17.90 1.40 11.17
CA VAL A 580 -18.24 2.70 11.75
C VAL A 580 -17.00 3.29 12.41
N GLY A 581 -16.88 4.61 12.39
CA GLY A 581 -15.76 5.23 13.06
C GLY A 581 -15.83 6.75 13.18
N VAL A 582 -14.90 7.26 13.98
CA VAL A 582 -14.68 8.67 14.22
C VAL A 582 -13.22 8.98 13.97
N GLU A 583 -12.94 10.07 13.29
CA GLU A 583 -11.60 10.54 12.95
C GLU A 583 -11.45 12.00 13.38
N THR A 584 -10.29 12.32 13.94
CA THR A 584 -9.95 13.69 14.33
C THR A 584 -8.53 14.03 13.87
N GLU A 585 -8.33 15.26 13.45
CA GLU A 585 -7.01 15.80 13.12
C GLU A 585 -6.96 17.27 13.55
N ALA A 586 -5.89 17.66 14.25
CA ALA A 586 -5.70 19.02 14.70
C ALA A 586 -4.24 19.47 14.56
N GLU A 587 -4.05 20.73 14.22
CA GLU A 587 -2.76 21.43 14.24
C GLU A 587 -2.95 22.80 14.88
N ALA A 588 -2.07 23.14 15.82
CA ALA A 588 -2.05 24.43 16.47
C ALA A 588 -0.64 25.00 16.49
N ARG A 589 -0.50 26.31 16.23
CA ARG A 589 0.75 27.07 16.35
C ARG A 589 0.63 28.11 17.43
N VAL A 590 1.51 28.02 18.40
CA VAL A 590 1.60 28.99 19.48
C VAL A 590 3.03 29.52 19.51
N LYS A 591 3.25 30.69 18.92
CA LYS A 591 4.60 31.24 18.74
C LYS A 591 5.52 30.23 17.98
N ALA A 592 6.63 29.84 18.60
CA ALA A 592 7.59 28.90 18.08
C ALA A 592 7.17 27.42 18.20
N LEU A 593 6.10 27.12 18.91
CA LEU A 593 5.61 25.76 19.14
C LEU A 593 4.50 25.41 18.14
N THR A 594 4.66 24.26 17.47
CA THR A 594 3.60 23.65 16.65
C THR A 594 3.23 22.32 17.26
N LEU A 595 1.95 22.14 17.56
CA LEU A 595 1.37 20.89 18.06
C LEU A 595 0.52 20.25 16.97
N ARG A 596 0.59 18.94 16.84
CA ARG A 596 -0.23 18.14 15.93
C ARG A 596 -0.80 16.94 16.65
N ALA A 597 -2.03 16.61 16.32
CA ALA A 597 -2.68 15.40 16.79
C ALA A 597 -3.55 14.82 15.66
N ALA A 598 -3.53 13.51 15.52
CA ALA A 598 -4.44 12.79 14.67
C ALA A 598 -4.86 11.51 15.41
N TRP A 599 -6.14 11.22 15.42
CA TRP A 599 -6.68 10.05 16.10
C TRP A 599 -7.87 9.50 15.32
N SER A 600 -8.02 8.18 15.32
CA SER A 600 -9.21 7.51 14.83
C SER A 600 -9.64 6.40 15.76
N TRP A 601 -10.94 6.17 15.77
CA TRP A 601 -11.57 4.97 16.28
C TRP A 601 -12.35 4.33 15.13
N CYS A 602 -12.19 3.02 14.94
CA CYS A 602 -12.86 2.24 13.91
C CYS A 602 -13.36 0.93 14.50
N ARG A 603 -14.60 0.57 14.20
CA ARG A 603 -15.18 -0.71 14.55
C ARG A 603 -15.80 -1.37 13.32
N THR A 604 -15.49 -2.63 13.10
CA THR A 604 -16.08 -3.48 12.06
C THR A 604 -16.97 -4.54 12.72
N ASP A 605 -18.09 -4.90 12.10
CA ASP A 605 -19.03 -5.90 12.66
C ASP A 605 -18.37 -7.26 12.85
N ASP A 606 -17.49 -7.65 11.92
CA ASP A 606 -16.89 -8.98 11.86
C ASP A 606 -15.49 -9.03 12.48
N GLY A 607 -15.01 -7.91 13.10
CA GLY A 607 -13.67 -7.85 13.67
C GLY A 607 -12.58 -8.14 12.64
N VAL A 608 -12.61 -7.47 11.49
CA VAL A 608 -11.68 -7.71 10.36
C VAL A 608 -10.23 -7.73 10.84
N PRO A 609 -9.47 -8.78 10.56
CA PRO A 609 -8.06 -8.87 10.94
C PRO A 609 -7.22 -7.70 10.43
N TYR A 610 -6.17 -7.35 11.15
CA TYR A 610 -5.22 -6.27 10.84
C TYR A 610 -5.83 -4.85 10.87
N VAL A 611 -7.06 -4.67 11.31
CA VAL A 611 -7.70 -3.37 11.43
C VAL A 611 -7.61 -2.88 12.86
N PRO A 612 -6.76 -1.85 13.15
CA PRO A 612 -6.67 -1.29 14.48
C PRO A 612 -7.98 -0.59 14.89
N GLU A 613 -8.45 -0.84 16.11
CA GLU A 613 -9.55 -0.06 16.68
C GLU A 613 -9.17 1.41 16.83
N HIS A 614 -7.92 1.68 17.18
CA HIS A 614 -7.39 3.04 17.33
C HIS A 614 -6.12 3.23 16.50
N THR A 615 -6.00 4.40 15.88
CA THR A 615 -4.71 4.92 15.41
C THR A 615 -4.45 6.27 16.06
N LEU A 616 -3.20 6.56 16.40
CA LEU A 616 -2.82 7.78 17.10
C LEU A 616 -1.52 8.35 16.51
N PHE A 617 -1.52 9.64 16.23
CA PHE A 617 -0.35 10.46 16.05
C PHE A 617 -0.42 11.66 16.99
N ALA A 618 0.65 11.93 17.71
CA ALA A 618 0.84 13.18 18.46
C ALA A 618 2.24 13.71 18.16
N GLY A 619 2.36 14.97 17.84
CA GLY A 619 3.65 15.60 17.51
C GLY A 619 3.76 17.02 18.10
N ALA A 620 4.96 17.36 18.53
CA ALA A 620 5.35 18.69 18.95
C ALA A 620 6.62 19.10 18.23
N SER A 621 6.62 20.29 17.65
CA SER A 621 7.78 20.92 17.00
C SER A 621 8.05 22.26 17.64
N TYR A 622 9.27 22.51 18.08
CA TYR A 622 9.68 23.79 18.63
C TYR A 622 10.92 24.31 17.88
N SER A 623 10.92 25.58 17.50
CA SER A 623 12.04 26.19 16.77
C SER A 623 12.50 27.50 17.40
N ILE A 624 13.81 27.68 17.52
CA ILE A 624 14.47 28.88 18.04
C ILE A 624 15.44 29.39 16.98
N ASP A 625 15.33 30.66 16.64
CA ASP A 625 16.35 31.33 15.81
C ASP A 625 17.51 31.80 16.72
N LEU A 626 18.69 31.29 16.41
CA LEU A 626 19.95 31.68 17.03
C LEU A 626 20.73 32.52 16.02
N ASN A 627 21.71 33.29 16.50
CA ASN A 627 22.55 34.11 15.60
C ASN A 627 23.22 33.25 14.51
N GLY A 628 22.68 33.30 13.29
CA GLY A 628 23.22 32.61 12.12
C GLY A 628 22.68 31.18 11.88
N CYS A 629 21.89 30.62 12.78
CA CYS A 629 21.24 29.30 12.57
C CYS A 629 19.89 29.21 13.26
N ARG A 630 19.09 28.21 12.87
CA ARG A 630 17.83 27.83 13.54
C ARG A 630 18.00 26.46 14.17
N LEU A 631 17.73 26.35 15.46
CA LEU A 631 17.59 25.09 16.17
C LEU A 631 16.13 24.67 16.17
N LYS A 632 15.84 23.44 15.72
CA LYS A 632 14.50 22.87 15.74
C LYS A 632 14.53 21.52 16.46
N GLY A 633 13.59 21.33 17.38
CA GLY A 633 13.33 20.05 18.05
C GLY A 633 11.94 19.54 17.68
N ASP A 634 11.85 18.30 17.26
CA ASP A 634 10.60 17.59 16.98
C ASP A 634 10.52 16.35 17.87
N ALA A 635 9.36 16.12 18.47
CA ALA A 635 9.04 14.86 19.15
C ALA A 635 7.69 14.37 18.64
N PHE A 636 7.57 13.07 18.44
CA PHE A 636 6.35 12.48 17.92
C PHE A 636 6.09 11.10 18.46
N LEU A 637 4.81 10.77 18.64
CA LEU A 637 4.30 9.47 19.04
C LEU A 637 3.43 8.91 17.91
N ARG A 638 3.63 7.65 17.55
CA ARG A 638 2.78 6.91 16.61
C ARG A 638 2.27 5.66 17.30
N GLY A 639 0.97 5.43 17.28
CA GLY A 639 0.35 4.27 17.90
C GLY A 639 -0.75 3.66 17.04
N ALA A 640 -0.95 2.36 17.22
CA ALA A 640 -2.03 1.60 16.60
C ALA A 640 -2.43 0.42 17.48
N GLY A 641 -3.68 -0.05 17.35
CA GLY A 641 -4.22 -1.19 18.08
C GLY A 641 -5.37 -0.80 19.02
N PRO A 642 -5.95 -1.79 19.75
CA PRO A 642 -5.73 -3.21 19.51
C PRO A 642 -6.32 -3.68 18.20
N PHE A 643 -5.89 -4.85 17.70
CA PHE A 643 -6.48 -5.51 16.53
C PHE A 643 -6.23 -7.02 16.57
N TRP A 644 -7.05 -7.76 15.80
CA TRP A 644 -6.92 -9.20 15.66
C TRP A 644 -5.98 -9.56 14.51
N TRP A 645 -5.16 -10.60 14.70
CA TRP A 645 -4.29 -11.14 13.66
C TRP A 645 -5.00 -12.15 12.75
N ASN A 646 -6.00 -12.84 13.28
CA ASN A 646 -6.69 -13.93 12.60
C ASN A 646 -8.22 -13.77 12.67
N GLU A 647 -8.91 -14.51 11.80
CA GLU A 647 -10.37 -14.47 11.69
C GLU A 647 -11.08 -15.15 12.86
N GLU A 648 -10.41 -16.09 13.53
CA GLU A 648 -10.93 -16.78 14.72
C GLU A 648 -10.90 -15.89 15.96
N HIS A 649 -10.30 -14.68 15.88
CA HIS A 649 -10.12 -13.77 17.02
C HIS A 649 -9.44 -14.40 18.23
N SER A 650 -8.56 -15.35 17.97
CA SER A 650 -7.79 -16.05 19.03
C SER A 650 -6.49 -15.33 19.38
N LEU A 651 -5.99 -14.47 18.49
CA LEU A 651 -4.70 -13.81 18.62
C LEU A 651 -4.83 -12.31 18.40
N GLN A 652 -4.50 -11.51 19.41
CA GLN A 652 -4.68 -10.06 19.41
C GLN A 652 -3.35 -9.33 19.60
N GLU A 653 -3.09 -8.33 18.76
CA GLU A 653 -2.06 -7.34 19.01
C GLU A 653 -2.61 -6.26 19.95
N PRO A 654 -1.96 -5.97 21.07
CA PRO A 654 -2.38 -4.90 21.96
C PRO A 654 -2.11 -3.52 21.34
N PHE A 655 -2.69 -2.44 21.90
CA PHE A 655 -2.30 -1.10 21.51
C PHE A 655 -0.83 -0.86 21.83
N SER A 656 -0.08 -0.46 20.81
CA SER A 656 1.34 -0.13 20.95
C SER A 656 1.62 1.27 20.40
N ALA A 657 2.54 1.99 21.05
CA ALA A 657 2.97 3.31 20.60
C ALA A 657 4.49 3.44 20.65
N ARG A 658 5.04 4.10 19.63
CA ARG A 658 6.48 4.32 19.45
C ARG A 658 6.79 5.80 19.48
N LEU A 659 7.73 6.18 20.35
CA LEU A 659 8.24 7.55 20.42
C LEU A 659 9.38 7.75 19.44
N GLY A 660 9.35 8.85 18.70
CA GLY A 660 10.48 9.33 17.91
C GLY A 660 10.78 10.80 18.20
N ALA A 661 12.00 11.21 17.89
CA ALA A 661 12.45 12.58 18.02
C ALA A 661 13.46 12.94 16.93
N CYS A 662 13.50 14.24 16.59
CA CYS A 662 14.48 14.78 15.66
C CYS A 662 14.98 16.14 16.17
N ILE A 663 16.29 16.36 16.14
CA ILE A 663 16.90 17.67 16.41
C ILE A 663 17.58 18.11 15.13
N THR A 664 17.27 19.32 14.67
CA THR A 664 17.81 19.90 13.43
C THR A 664 18.48 21.23 13.72
N LEU A 665 19.69 21.40 13.22
CA LEU A 665 20.40 22.67 13.12
C LEU A 665 20.37 23.12 11.67
N ALA A 666 19.63 24.16 11.37
CA ALA A 666 19.48 24.70 10.02
C ALA A 666 20.24 26.02 9.86
N PHE A 667 21.12 26.07 8.89
CA PHE A 667 21.88 27.25 8.45
C PHE A 667 21.34 27.70 7.07
N PRO A 668 21.67 28.88 6.57
CA PRO A 668 21.13 29.38 5.30
C PRO A 668 21.35 28.49 4.08
N LYS A 669 22.48 27.72 4.06
CA LYS A 669 22.86 26.87 2.93
C LYS A 669 22.90 25.38 3.25
N TRP A 670 22.78 24.99 4.51
CA TRP A 670 22.86 23.59 4.89
C TRP A 670 22.10 23.35 6.20
N GLU A 671 21.68 22.15 6.40
CA GLU A 671 21.08 21.68 7.67
C GLU A 671 21.69 20.36 8.08
N TRP A 672 21.83 20.16 9.39
CA TRP A 672 22.24 18.90 9.98
C TRP A 672 21.19 18.45 10.99
N TYR A 673 20.94 17.16 11.04
CA TYR A 673 19.98 16.63 11.99
C TYR A 673 20.41 15.29 12.56
N VAL A 674 19.84 14.98 13.75
CA VAL A 674 19.87 13.66 14.36
C VAL A 674 18.43 13.25 14.62
N ARG A 675 18.04 12.05 14.16
CA ARG A 675 16.70 11.50 14.32
C ARG A 675 16.77 10.14 14.99
N GLY A 676 15.88 9.91 15.98
CA GLY A 676 15.64 8.62 16.60
C GLY A 676 14.22 8.13 16.36
N GLU A 677 14.08 6.85 16.06
CA GLU A 677 12.80 6.17 15.89
C GLU A 677 12.68 5.04 16.90
N ASN A 678 11.45 4.78 17.38
CA ASN A 678 11.20 3.80 18.45
C ASN A 678 12.12 3.96 19.68
N LEU A 679 12.31 5.19 20.15
CA LEU A 679 13.22 5.50 21.27
C LEU A 679 12.82 4.81 22.59
N THR A 680 11.53 4.51 22.76
CA THR A 680 11.00 3.72 23.89
C THR A 680 11.47 2.27 23.84
N GLY A 681 11.86 1.76 22.65
CA GLY A 681 12.14 0.33 22.46
C GLY A 681 10.87 -0.52 22.58
N THR A 682 9.73 0.02 22.18
CA THR A 682 8.46 -0.69 22.21
C THR A 682 8.54 -1.90 21.28
N GLU A 683 8.38 -3.08 21.86
CA GLU A 683 8.24 -4.34 21.13
C GLU A 683 6.82 -4.46 20.59
N SER A 684 6.67 -4.95 19.40
CA SER A 684 5.38 -5.19 18.74
C SER A 684 5.61 -6.07 17.53
N HIS A 685 4.57 -6.72 17.06
CA HIS A 685 4.62 -7.43 15.79
C HIS A 685 4.25 -6.51 14.65
N SER A 686 4.86 -6.75 13.50
CA SER A 686 4.54 -6.04 12.25
C SER A 686 3.65 -6.87 11.35
N PHE A 687 3.70 -8.20 11.47
CA PHE A 687 2.94 -9.11 10.65
C PHE A 687 2.77 -10.49 11.30
N TYR A 688 1.66 -11.17 10.94
CA TYR A 688 1.36 -12.55 11.34
C TYR A 688 0.81 -13.33 10.14
N PHE A 689 1.10 -14.61 10.09
CA PHE A 689 0.42 -15.55 9.20
C PHE A 689 0.53 -16.99 9.73
N LYS A 690 -0.35 -17.85 9.19
CA LYS A 690 -0.34 -19.27 9.43
C LYS A 690 0.09 -20.00 8.16
N SER A 691 1.03 -20.94 8.26
CA SER A 691 1.46 -21.81 7.17
C SER A 691 1.67 -23.22 7.71
N MET A 692 1.14 -24.25 7.04
CA MET A 692 1.23 -25.66 7.46
C MET A 692 0.91 -25.85 8.96
N GLU A 693 -0.17 -25.25 9.40
CA GLU A 693 -0.64 -25.27 10.81
C GLU A 693 0.31 -24.64 11.84
N LYS A 694 1.40 -24.04 11.40
CA LYS A 694 2.32 -23.28 12.23
C LYS A 694 2.04 -21.79 12.15
N GLU A 695 2.25 -21.09 13.23
CA GLU A 695 2.07 -19.66 13.36
C GLU A 695 3.41 -18.93 13.27
N PHE A 696 3.46 -17.81 12.55
CA PHE A 696 4.67 -17.03 12.35
C PHE A 696 4.42 -15.57 12.59
N PHE A 697 5.37 -14.90 13.25
CA PHE A 697 5.40 -13.47 13.43
C PHE A 697 6.61 -12.82 12.79
N ALA A 698 6.42 -11.60 12.28
CA ALA A 698 7.51 -10.67 12.02
C ALA A 698 7.57 -9.63 13.14
N ALA A 699 8.73 -9.46 13.73
CA ALA A 699 8.95 -8.44 14.75
C ALA A 699 8.92 -7.02 14.13
N GLY A 700 8.50 -6.06 14.92
CA GLY A 700 8.62 -4.64 14.57
C GLY A 700 10.08 -4.17 14.67
N LYS A 701 10.42 -3.11 13.93
CA LYS A 701 11.78 -2.55 13.94
C LYS A 701 12.19 -2.07 15.34
N PRO A 702 13.44 -2.37 15.77
CA PRO A 702 13.97 -1.94 17.06
C PRO A 702 14.20 -0.41 17.09
N ARG A 703 14.92 0.06 18.10
CA ARG A 703 15.42 1.44 18.16
C ARG A 703 16.35 1.73 17.00
N MET A 704 16.06 2.80 16.25
CA MET A 704 16.85 3.22 15.09
C MET A 704 17.33 4.66 15.30
N LEU A 705 18.58 4.92 14.98
CA LEU A 705 19.19 6.24 15.04
C LEU A 705 19.77 6.62 13.68
N TYR A 706 19.56 7.86 13.27
CA TYR A 706 20.02 8.41 12.02
C TYR A 706 20.64 9.79 12.22
N THR A 707 21.64 10.12 11.44
CA THR A 707 22.15 11.49 11.31
C THR A 707 22.24 11.86 9.83
N GLY A 708 21.91 13.08 9.50
CA GLY A 708 21.91 13.50 8.09
C GLY A 708 22.29 14.95 7.90
N ILE A 709 22.75 15.25 6.69
CA ILE A 709 23.07 16.59 6.23
C ILE A 709 22.36 16.87 4.91
N SER A 710 21.82 18.07 4.76
CA SER A 710 21.30 18.58 3.49
C SER A 710 22.01 19.87 3.12
N LEU A 711 22.42 19.97 1.85
CA LEU A 711 23.10 21.13 1.27
C LEU A 711 22.20 21.80 0.24
N ASN A 712 22.03 23.12 0.34
CA ASN A 712 21.27 23.96 -0.60
C ASN A 712 22.24 24.93 -1.27
N PHE A 713 22.43 24.81 -2.59
CA PHE A 713 23.42 25.60 -3.36
C PHE A 713 22.84 26.87 -3.96
#